data_70e2a283283fab988f4e862d8c40c2fc
#
_entry.id   70e2a283283fab988f4e862d8c40c2fc
#
_cell.length_a   1.000
_cell.length_b   1.000
_cell.length_c   1.000
_cell.angle_alpha   90.00
_cell.angle_beta   90.00
_cell.angle_gamma   90.00
#
_symmetry.space_group_name_H-M   'P 1'
#
loop_
_entity.id
_entity.type
_entity.pdbx_description
1 polymer ?
#
loop_
_entity_poly.entity_id
_entity_poly.type
_entity_poly.pdbx_seq_one_letter_code
_entity_poly.pdbx_strand_id
1 'polypeptide(L)'
;MLLSKNMTSIFTIENSHALWLILLLPLLWWLSSNTKTTLGRKHLRLLTAFRAVSLLAVILGLAQPIIRYGNQDISVIYALDVSRSVAADFIDKSLKWIDEVEERHNPAHSRIIIFGQNRTVVSSTEEAKSITIADFGKDALSSDSSHVEQSGTNLEAAIDESLALLGADHVKRIVLFSDGNQTDGSLLDLVQSAQSSGVRIYPMVADSAQVEDAWISNVRLPERVRALEPMTSLVSVFSPSAASVEISISADGGLITKQSYVVKQGFNDLQINIRLPEAGSVPLDVLMTVENDPYIENNRAQISAWVEDKAKILYLEGVSDASSYLNEALSEAGFEVIVNDRIPKYDDLKLYDAVVLSDVLANTISSNSMKDIKRYVQDYGGGLIFAGGENTFGDDGYSNSILEDLLPADFEAQEKRKDIALVIAIDRSYSMKGRKIEYAKEAARASLDLLEEQHYFGVVAFDSQPYVPVPVEPVKSKRKAEALISRIQASGQTNIYPALGIVYRLLRDLEVPTKHVILLSDGDTAPAEYERLLKRMRDSNIVVSTVTIGEGGNPGLMRQLSDWGEGRNYLALSADSIPQIFTEETKKVVGTSLVEEPILTVMKQPTGSLAGIDLQSAPPLQGHIAVKAKDTAETILVTQQGAPLLTRWQYGLGKTVFFTSDVKNRWSADWVQWEGYGKFWSQLTRSVTKQLGSTTVFFSGDRENEAAVFNLTLLTEGGSYRNSLSPKLRVTVGQEESSVDMSQISPGQYRLVVPFIGQEAISATLEAGEDISSEVVDMAGSRAIFPGFPAEYRFSEPNLELLSVVASSTGGELGARAEEIFTPSGDTAQKRFALWPVLMTLALISFLLDIFVRRSSFAWKRLSS
;
A
#
# COMPACT_ATOMS: atom_id res chain seq x y z
N MET A 1 -52.92 57.62 13.28
CA MET A 1 -53.59 56.41 13.77
C MET A 1 -52.76 55.18 13.41
N LEU A 2 -51.54 55.05 13.98
CA LEU A 2 -50.62 53.91 13.83
C LEU A 2 -49.58 53.94 14.96
N LEU A 3 -50.09 53.89 16.22
CA LEU A 3 -49.32 53.79 17.44
C LEU A 3 -50.02 52.80 18.37
N SER A 4 -50.00 51.51 18.05
CA SER A 4 -50.31 50.43 18.98
C SER A 4 -50.00 49.10 18.44
N LYS A 5 -48.73 48.62 18.54
CA LYS A 5 -48.47 47.17 18.66
C LYS A 5 -47.16 46.96 19.42
N ASN A 6 -47.31 46.47 20.64
CA ASN A 6 -46.34 45.74 21.44
C ASN A 6 -45.01 46.47 21.82
N MET A 7 -45.07 47.54 22.57
CA MET A 7 -43.95 47.96 23.43
C MET A 7 -44.08 47.26 24.80
N THR A 8 -43.51 46.05 24.95
CA THR A 8 -43.21 45.56 26.29
C THR A 8 -41.87 46.16 26.71
N SER A 9 -41.89 47.36 27.23
CA SER A 9 -40.74 48.00 27.88
C SER A 9 -40.51 47.32 29.24
N ILE A 10 -39.36 46.62 29.38
CA ILE A 10 -38.95 46.06 30.67
C ILE A 10 -38.02 47.09 31.33
N PHE A 11 -38.50 47.68 32.45
CA PHE A 11 -37.69 48.55 33.28
C PHE A 11 -36.78 47.69 34.17
N THR A 12 -35.50 47.94 34.14
CA THR A 12 -34.51 47.20 34.97
C THR A 12 -33.58 48.20 35.65
N ILE A 13 -33.17 47.89 36.87
CA ILE A 13 -32.20 48.66 37.64
C ILE A 13 -30.95 47.85 37.79
N GLU A 14 -29.81 48.33 37.22
CA GLU A 14 -28.56 47.60 37.26
C GLU A 14 -27.89 47.60 38.63
N ASN A 15 -27.92 48.75 39.31
CA ASN A 15 -27.31 48.92 40.64
C ASN A 15 -28.42 49.20 41.74
N SER A 16 -29.12 48.11 42.08
CA SER A 16 -30.20 48.22 43.14
C SER A 16 -29.63 48.55 44.48
N HIS A 17 -28.39 48.35 44.81
CA HIS A 17 -27.79 48.74 46.11
C HIS A 17 -27.72 50.24 46.27
N ALA A 18 -27.63 51.04 45.19
CA ALA A 18 -27.73 52.53 45.32
C ALA A 18 -29.01 53.00 45.88
N LEU A 19 -30.14 52.29 45.81
CA LEU A 19 -31.44 52.67 46.36
C LEU A 19 -31.43 52.73 47.89
N TRP A 20 -30.50 52.05 48.59
CA TRP A 20 -30.37 52.20 50.04
C TRP A 20 -29.98 53.60 50.41
N LEU A 21 -29.42 54.42 49.55
CA LEU A 21 -29.09 55.81 49.77
C LEU A 21 -30.37 56.65 49.90
N ILE A 22 -31.57 56.15 49.52
CA ILE A 22 -32.85 56.82 49.73
C ILE A 22 -33.08 57.12 51.22
N LEU A 23 -32.52 56.33 52.13
CA LEU A 23 -32.56 56.55 53.56
C LEU A 23 -31.88 57.86 53.96
N LEU A 24 -31.14 58.53 53.13
CA LEU A 24 -30.57 59.85 53.32
C LEU A 24 -31.64 61.00 53.20
N LEU A 25 -32.75 60.74 52.49
CA LEU A 25 -33.82 61.77 52.29
C LEU A 25 -34.50 62.15 53.57
N PRO A 26 -34.95 61.27 54.49
CA PRO A 26 -35.49 61.63 55.81
C PRO A 26 -34.47 62.38 56.66
N LEU A 27 -33.18 61.98 56.58
CA LEU A 27 -32.09 62.63 57.27
C LEU A 27 -31.92 64.08 56.78
N LEU A 28 -31.99 64.33 55.50
CA LEU A 28 -31.90 65.64 54.88
C LEU A 28 -33.12 66.55 55.34
N TRP A 29 -34.31 65.96 55.40
CA TRP A 29 -35.48 66.63 55.85
C TRP A 29 -35.38 66.98 57.37
N TRP A 30 -34.90 66.01 58.20
CA TRP A 30 -34.67 66.24 59.65
C TRP A 30 -33.59 67.28 59.87
N LEU A 31 -32.46 67.28 59.17
CA LEU A 31 -31.47 68.35 59.27
C LEU A 31 -32.04 69.76 58.90
N SER A 32 -32.84 69.79 57.82
CA SER A 32 -33.43 70.99 57.32
C SER A 32 -34.45 71.59 58.35
N SER A 33 -35.18 70.74 59.06
CA SER A 33 -36.15 71.19 60.08
C SER A 33 -35.50 71.74 61.37
N ASN A 34 -34.27 71.25 61.67
CA ASN A 34 -33.53 71.70 62.90
C ASN A 34 -32.53 72.82 62.62
N THR A 35 -32.44 73.34 61.43
CA THR A 35 -31.52 74.44 61.07
C THR A 35 -32.12 75.80 61.52
N LYS A 36 -31.40 76.57 62.38
CA LYS A 36 -31.71 77.95 62.75
C LYS A 36 -31.26 78.91 61.63
N THR A 37 -32.12 79.20 60.68
CA THR A 37 -31.83 80.09 59.57
C THR A 37 -32.79 81.29 59.62
N THR A 38 -32.32 82.45 59.09
CA THR A 38 -33.07 83.69 58.95
C THR A 38 -34.08 83.72 57.79
N LEU A 39 -34.22 82.55 57.07
CA LEU A 39 -35.11 82.39 55.90
C LEU A 39 -36.54 82.02 56.37
N GLY A 40 -37.54 82.58 55.74
CA GLY A 40 -38.95 82.23 56.00
C GLY A 40 -39.27 80.77 55.76
N ARG A 41 -40.13 80.14 56.55
CA ARG A 41 -40.48 78.72 56.49
C ARG A 41 -40.89 78.19 55.09
N LYS A 42 -41.48 79.03 54.21
CA LYS A 42 -41.87 78.68 52.83
C LYS A 42 -40.64 78.54 51.96
N HIS A 43 -39.66 79.42 52.03
CA HIS A 43 -38.41 79.35 51.30
C HIS A 43 -37.51 78.17 51.73
N LEU A 44 -37.47 77.89 53.02
CA LEU A 44 -36.73 76.72 53.53
C LEU A 44 -37.34 75.44 53.02
N ARG A 45 -38.67 75.30 53.00
CA ARG A 45 -39.31 74.09 52.38
C ARG A 45 -39.05 73.99 50.93
N LEU A 46 -39.01 75.02 50.12
CA LEU A 46 -38.70 75.03 48.69
C LEU A 46 -37.25 74.62 48.45
N LEU A 47 -36.30 75.19 49.21
CA LEU A 47 -34.89 74.78 49.14
C LEU A 47 -34.67 73.28 49.51
N THR A 48 -35.37 72.85 50.57
CA THR A 48 -35.33 71.45 50.99
C THR A 48 -35.89 70.52 49.89
N ALA A 49 -36.95 70.98 49.20
CA ALA A 49 -37.51 70.20 48.06
C ALA A 49 -36.55 70.14 46.92
N PHE A 50 -35.84 71.20 46.50
CA PHE A 50 -34.84 71.18 45.48
C PHE A 50 -33.66 70.23 45.83
N ARG A 51 -33.14 70.22 47.03
CA ARG A 51 -32.13 69.36 47.57
C ARG A 51 -32.57 67.90 47.57
N ALA A 52 -33.83 67.69 48.03
CA ALA A 52 -34.40 66.32 48.02
C ALA A 52 -34.53 65.77 46.58
N VAL A 53 -35.02 66.64 45.64
CA VAL A 53 -35.10 66.24 44.20
C VAL A 53 -33.74 66.02 43.63
N SER A 54 -32.73 66.86 43.91
CA SER A 54 -31.36 66.68 43.43
C SER A 54 -30.77 65.42 44.00
N LEU A 55 -30.89 65.19 45.31
CA LEU A 55 -30.39 63.98 45.95
C LEU A 55 -31.10 62.72 45.43
N LEU A 56 -32.42 62.77 45.31
CA LEU A 56 -33.17 61.63 44.73
C LEU A 56 -32.78 61.35 43.28
N ALA A 57 -32.59 62.40 42.47
CA ALA A 57 -32.18 62.27 41.10
C ALA A 57 -30.73 61.66 40.97
N VAL A 58 -29.81 62.05 41.89
CA VAL A 58 -28.48 61.46 41.98
C VAL A 58 -28.59 60.00 42.40
N ILE A 59 -29.35 59.66 43.41
CA ILE A 59 -29.55 58.29 43.89
C ILE A 59 -30.17 57.43 42.79
N LEU A 60 -31.19 57.91 42.11
CA LEU A 60 -31.77 57.21 40.97
C LEU A 60 -30.79 57.11 39.78
N GLY A 61 -29.96 58.12 39.55
CA GLY A 61 -28.93 58.10 38.56
C GLY A 61 -27.83 57.02 38.85
N LEU A 62 -27.40 56.90 40.11
CA LEU A 62 -26.49 55.88 40.60
C LEU A 62 -27.10 54.47 40.59
N ALA A 63 -28.41 54.34 40.70
CA ALA A 63 -29.15 53.11 40.57
C ALA A 63 -29.16 52.59 39.10
N GLN A 64 -28.77 53.45 38.17
CA GLN A 64 -28.61 53.08 36.68
C GLN A 64 -29.91 52.43 36.13
N PRO A 65 -31.06 53.09 36.16
CA PRO A 65 -32.27 52.56 35.57
C PRO A 65 -32.17 52.56 34.06
N ILE A 66 -32.51 51.40 33.46
CA ILE A 66 -32.50 51.16 32.03
C ILE A 66 -33.92 50.80 31.59
N ILE A 67 -34.30 51.36 30.45
CA ILE A 67 -35.50 50.95 29.73
C ILE A 67 -35.03 50.09 28.55
N ARG A 68 -35.53 48.88 28.54
CA ARG A 68 -35.34 47.98 27.38
C ARG A 68 -36.60 48.01 26.53
N TYR A 69 -36.44 48.26 25.25
CA TYR A 69 -37.55 48.23 24.29
C TYR A 69 -37.14 47.42 23.06
N GLY A 70 -38.10 46.77 22.45
CA GLY A 70 -37.88 45.97 21.25
C GLY A 70 -37.47 46.89 20.09
N ASN A 71 -36.32 46.59 19.51
CA ASN A 71 -35.79 47.24 18.32
C ASN A 71 -35.88 46.30 17.14
N GLN A 72 -36.33 46.75 15.99
CA GLN A 72 -36.43 46.02 14.75
C GLN A 72 -35.40 46.53 13.69
N ASP A 73 -34.57 47.50 14.08
CA ASP A 73 -33.53 48.01 13.22
C ASP A 73 -32.53 46.87 12.91
N ILE A 74 -32.15 46.74 11.67
CA ILE A 74 -31.27 45.65 11.19
C ILE A 74 -29.82 46.12 11.12
N SER A 75 -28.91 45.29 11.69
CA SER A 75 -27.48 45.37 11.43
C SER A 75 -27.12 44.21 10.50
N VAL A 76 -26.51 44.52 9.37
CA VAL A 76 -26.12 43.56 8.38
C VAL A 76 -24.61 43.61 8.11
N ILE A 77 -23.99 42.43 8.00
CA ILE A 77 -22.61 42.30 7.52
C ILE A 77 -22.68 41.51 6.23
N TYR A 78 -22.05 42.05 5.21
CA TYR A 78 -21.86 41.37 3.90
C TYR A 78 -20.49 40.74 3.90
N ALA A 79 -20.41 39.43 3.94
CA ALA A 79 -19.15 38.68 3.80
C ALA A 79 -19.00 38.25 2.34
N LEU A 80 -18.05 38.88 1.65
CA LEU A 80 -17.78 38.66 0.21
C LEU A 80 -16.51 37.86 0.01
N ASP A 81 -16.67 36.67 -0.50
CA ASP A 81 -15.59 35.78 -0.91
C ASP A 81 -14.99 36.28 -2.24
N VAL A 82 -13.69 36.50 -2.20
CA VAL A 82 -12.90 36.89 -3.39
C VAL A 82 -11.81 35.87 -3.70
N SER A 83 -11.91 34.67 -3.13
CA SER A 83 -11.00 33.57 -3.41
C SER A 83 -10.98 33.19 -4.90
N ARG A 84 -9.99 32.43 -5.31
CA ARG A 84 -9.76 32.08 -6.71
C ARG A 84 -10.87 31.22 -7.32
N SER A 85 -11.54 30.44 -6.49
CA SER A 85 -12.67 29.59 -6.89
C SER A 85 -13.92 30.38 -7.30
N VAL A 86 -14.05 31.63 -6.83
CA VAL A 86 -15.21 32.47 -7.11
C VAL A 86 -15.04 33.25 -8.42
N ALA A 87 -16.08 33.20 -9.26
CA ALA A 87 -16.05 33.92 -10.56
C ALA A 87 -16.03 35.45 -10.36
N ALA A 88 -15.14 36.14 -11.09
CA ALA A 88 -14.97 37.58 -10.96
C ALA A 88 -16.26 38.39 -11.27
N ASP A 89 -17.10 37.93 -12.21
CA ASP A 89 -18.37 38.56 -12.52
C ASP A 89 -19.40 38.42 -11.40
N PHE A 90 -19.31 37.37 -10.58
CA PHE A 90 -20.12 37.21 -9.37
C PHE A 90 -19.76 38.25 -8.30
N ILE A 91 -18.47 38.55 -8.12
CA ILE A 91 -18.00 39.59 -7.18
C ILE A 91 -18.59 40.93 -7.58
N ASP A 92 -18.52 41.30 -8.87
CA ASP A 92 -19.09 42.55 -9.38
C ASP A 92 -20.62 42.61 -9.24
N LYS A 93 -21.31 41.51 -9.48
CA LYS A 93 -22.77 41.42 -9.26
C LYS A 93 -23.14 41.54 -7.79
N SER A 94 -22.34 40.94 -6.91
CA SER A 94 -22.58 41.01 -5.45
C SER A 94 -22.40 42.43 -4.92
N LEU A 95 -21.37 43.15 -5.36
CA LEU A 95 -21.18 44.55 -4.96
C LEU A 95 -22.32 45.46 -5.45
N LYS A 96 -22.81 45.28 -6.69
CA LYS A 96 -23.95 45.98 -7.23
C LYS A 96 -25.24 45.66 -6.43
N TRP A 97 -25.42 44.38 -6.10
CA TRP A 97 -26.57 43.97 -5.28
C TRP A 97 -26.55 44.62 -3.89
N ILE A 98 -25.36 44.71 -3.26
CA ILE A 98 -25.18 45.38 -1.97
C ILE A 98 -25.57 46.87 -2.10
N ASP A 99 -25.11 47.59 -3.11
CA ASP A 99 -25.43 48.98 -3.38
C ASP A 99 -26.98 49.18 -3.50
N GLU A 100 -27.63 48.37 -4.36
CA GLU A 100 -29.06 48.42 -4.61
C GLU A 100 -29.89 48.14 -3.33
N VAL A 101 -29.45 47.23 -2.51
CA VAL A 101 -30.14 46.81 -1.29
C VAL A 101 -29.94 47.85 -0.19
N GLU A 102 -28.76 48.44 -0.06
CA GLU A 102 -28.52 49.52 0.91
C GLU A 102 -29.33 50.76 0.60
N GLU A 103 -29.43 51.17 -0.66
CA GLU A 103 -30.28 52.27 -1.09
C GLU A 103 -31.78 52.02 -0.80
N ARG A 104 -32.23 50.80 -0.99
CA ARG A 104 -33.68 50.45 -0.83
C ARG A 104 -34.09 50.24 0.60
N HIS A 105 -33.25 49.54 1.42
CA HIS A 105 -33.63 49.08 2.76
C HIS A 105 -33.00 49.91 3.87
N ASN A 106 -31.94 50.67 3.58
CA ASN A 106 -31.23 51.58 4.51
C ASN A 106 -31.02 50.98 5.93
N PRO A 107 -30.19 49.89 6.02
CA PRO A 107 -29.95 49.23 7.32
C PRO A 107 -29.35 50.21 8.34
N ALA A 108 -29.65 50.02 9.63
CA ALA A 108 -29.15 50.89 10.67
C ALA A 108 -27.61 50.84 10.84
N HIS A 109 -27.03 49.72 10.49
CA HIS A 109 -25.59 49.48 10.49
C HIS A 109 -25.24 48.46 9.41
N SER A 110 -24.25 48.74 8.57
CA SER A 110 -23.71 47.85 7.58
C SER A 110 -22.19 47.91 7.54
N ARG A 111 -21.56 46.80 7.19
CA ARG A 111 -20.12 46.64 6.86
C ARG A 111 -19.96 45.58 5.85
N ILE A 112 -18.88 45.65 5.08
CA ILE A 112 -18.49 44.64 4.12
C ILE A 112 -17.17 44.03 4.60
N ILE A 113 -17.12 42.71 4.65
CA ILE A 113 -15.90 41.95 4.87
C ILE A 113 -15.52 41.29 3.55
N ILE A 114 -14.38 41.64 3.04
CA ILE A 114 -13.79 40.98 1.86
C ILE A 114 -12.81 39.94 2.39
N PHE A 115 -12.92 38.70 1.96
CA PHE A 115 -12.09 37.63 2.47
C PHE A 115 -11.68 36.62 1.38
N GLY A 116 -10.56 36.00 1.63
CA GLY A 116 -9.96 34.85 0.97
C GLY A 116 -9.20 34.05 2.02
N GLN A 117 -7.87 33.89 1.89
CA GLN A 117 -7.02 33.34 2.95
C GLN A 117 -7.01 34.25 4.18
N ASN A 118 -6.90 35.55 3.96
CA ASN A 118 -7.03 36.59 4.97
C ASN A 118 -8.30 37.43 4.73
N ARG A 119 -8.56 38.42 5.57
CA ARG A 119 -9.78 39.26 5.50
C ARG A 119 -9.50 40.70 5.75
N THR A 120 -10.36 41.57 5.19
CA THR A 120 -10.32 43.03 5.37
C THR A 120 -11.74 43.56 5.52
N VAL A 121 -11.96 44.51 6.48
CA VAL A 121 -13.26 45.15 6.72
C VAL A 121 -13.28 46.51 6.04
N VAL A 122 -14.31 46.78 5.25
CA VAL A 122 -14.52 48.04 4.56
C VAL A 122 -15.91 48.61 4.85
N SER A 123 -16.05 49.90 4.64
CA SER A 123 -17.27 50.63 4.98
C SER A 123 -18.19 50.86 3.78
N SER A 124 -17.72 50.72 2.58
CA SER A 124 -18.49 50.95 1.37
C SER A 124 -18.02 50.05 0.20
N THR A 125 -18.87 49.91 -0.79
CA THR A 125 -18.54 49.17 -2.05
C THR A 125 -17.46 49.87 -2.88
N GLU A 126 -17.33 51.19 -2.79
CA GLU A 126 -16.21 51.91 -3.47
C GLU A 126 -14.88 51.59 -2.80
N GLU A 127 -14.84 51.51 -1.47
CA GLU A 127 -13.66 51.07 -0.73
C GLU A 127 -13.36 49.59 -1.06
N ALA A 128 -14.41 48.74 -1.12
CA ALA A 128 -14.25 47.35 -1.53
C ALA A 128 -13.56 47.18 -2.93
N LYS A 129 -13.98 47.99 -3.89
CA LYS A 129 -13.35 47.98 -5.27
C LYS A 129 -11.90 48.47 -5.29
N SER A 130 -11.47 49.18 -4.26
CA SER A 130 -10.09 49.68 -4.13
C SER A 130 -9.11 48.67 -3.51
N ILE A 131 -9.61 47.58 -2.93
CA ILE A 131 -8.79 46.54 -2.32
C ILE A 131 -8.01 45.80 -3.39
N THR A 132 -6.70 45.65 -3.17
CA THR A 132 -5.84 44.86 -4.04
C THR A 132 -6.00 43.37 -3.71
N ILE A 133 -6.35 42.59 -4.72
CA ILE A 133 -6.44 41.14 -4.62
C ILE A 133 -5.10 40.57 -5.13
N ALA A 134 -4.39 39.82 -4.29
CA ALA A 134 -3.08 39.26 -4.58
C ALA A 134 -3.15 37.78 -4.95
N ASP A 135 -2.45 37.40 -6.01
CA ASP A 135 -2.28 36.03 -6.44
C ASP A 135 -1.15 35.34 -5.66
N PHE A 136 -1.24 34.01 -5.49
CA PHE A 136 -0.24 33.21 -4.78
C PHE A 136 1.18 33.43 -5.33
N GLY A 137 2.12 33.75 -4.45
CA GLY A 137 3.55 33.81 -4.75
C GLY A 137 4.05 35.07 -5.46
N LYS A 138 3.19 36.04 -5.80
CA LYS A 138 3.65 37.27 -6.49
C LYS A 138 3.99 38.46 -5.58
N ASP A 139 3.38 38.56 -4.40
CA ASP A 139 3.58 39.70 -3.48
C ASP A 139 3.48 39.35 -1.96
N ALA A 140 3.77 38.12 -1.57
CA ALA A 140 3.62 37.63 -0.17
C ALA A 140 4.56 38.31 0.86
N LEU A 141 5.34 39.32 0.47
CA LEU A 141 6.30 40.01 1.36
C LEU A 141 5.85 41.40 1.84
N SER A 142 4.66 41.86 1.45
CA SER A 142 4.16 43.17 1.95
C SER A 142 3.19 42.94 3.10
N SER A 143 3.59 43.29 4.31
CA SER A 143 2.76 43.30 5.53
C SER A 143 1.69 44.40 5.55
N ASP A 144 1.18 44.81 4.41
CA ASP A 144 0.19 45.88 4.31
C ASP A 144 -1.23 45.29 4.39
N SER A 145 -2.04 45.75 5.37
CA SER A 145 -3.40 45.30 5.69
C SER A 145 -4.46 45.56 4.60
N SER A 146 -4.02 46.04 3.43
CA SER A 146 -4.89 46.37 2.29
C SER A 146 -4.96 45.27 1.20
N HIS A 147 -4.35 44.13 1.42
CA HIS A 147 -4.32 43.05 0.46
C HIS A 147 -5.12 41.84 0.95
N VAL A 148 -5.95 41.28 0.08
CA VAL A 148 -6.63 39.99 0.32
C VAL A 148 -6.03 38.95 -0.60
N GLU A 149 -5.58 37.85 -0.01
CA GLU A 149 -4.93 36.76 -0.72
C GLU A 149 -5.96 35.73 -1.22
N GLN A 150 -5.91 35.39 -2.51
CA GLN A 150 -6.88 34.50 -3.17
C GLN A 150 -6.53 33.02 -3.06
N SER A 151 -5.40 32.67 -2.47
CA SER A 151 -4.87 31.30 -2.43
C SER A 151 -5.62 30.38 -1.49
N GLY A 152 -6.56 30.90 -0.71
CA GLY A 152 -7.38 30.13 0.23
C GLY A 152 -8.70 30.82 0.55
N THR A 153 -9.64 30.05 1.12
CA THR A 153 -10.96 30.51 1.59
C THR A 153 -11.13 30.14 3.05
N ASN A 154 -11.12 31.18 3.93
CA ASN A 154 -11.34 31.03 5.36
C ASN A 154 -12.72 31.56 5.79
N LEU A 155 -13.76 30.74 5.61
CA LEU A 155 -15.15 31.10 5.98
C LEU A 155 -15.31 31.28 7.49
N GLU A 156 -14.61 30.50 8.30
CA GLU A 156 -14.64 30.62 9.76
C GLU A 156 -14.19 31.99 10.19
N ALA A 157 -13.06 32.46 9.74
CA ALA A 157 -12.51 33.75 10.08
C ALA A 157 -13.40 34.91 9.62
N ALA A 158 -14.03 34.82 8.44
CA ALA A 158 -14.95 35.82 7.91
C ALA A 158 -16.23 35.92 8.76
N ILE A 159 -16.80 34.79 9.20
CA ILE A 159 -17.99 34.76 10.03
C ILE A 159 -17.68 35.19 11.46
N ASP A 160 -16.55 34.79 12.04
CA ASP A 160 -16.12 35.23 13.39
C ASP A 160 -15.99 36.76 13.46
N GLU A 161 -15.32 37.38 12.49
CA GLU A 161 -15.22 38.82 12.35
C GLU A 161 -16.60 39.46 12.16
N SER A 162 -17.48 38.85 11.36
CA SER A 162 -18.86 39.29 11.16
C SER A 162 -19.65 39.32 12.47
N LEU A 163 -19.49 38.30 13.30
CA LEU A 163 -20.15 38.21 14.63
C LEU A 163 -19.66 39.31 15.57
N ALA A 164 -18.35 39.66 15.49
CA ALA A 164 -17.78 40.72 16.33
C ALA A 164 -18.26 42.12 15.94
N LEU A 165 -18.52 42.36 14.65
CA LEU A 165 -18.95 43.67 14.13
C LEU A 165 -20.44 43.94 14.26
N LEU A 166 -21.26 42.92 14.47
CA LEU A 166 -22.71 43.07 14.61
C LEU A 166 -23.12 43.77 15.89
N GLY A 167 -23.90 44.86 15.79
CA GLY A 167 -24.39 45.63 16.92
C GLY A 167 -25.30 44.83 17.86
N ALA A 168 -25.03 44.88 19.16
CA ALA A 168 -25.80 44.14 20.16
C ALA A 168 -27.29 44.56 20.25
N ASP A 169 -27.59 45.81 19.86
CA ASP A 169 -28.92 46.43 19.99
C ASP A 169 -29.78 46.33 18.73
N HIS A 170 -29.32 45.57 17.71
CA HIS A 170 -29.96 45.46 16.41
C HIS A 170 -30.31 44.00 16.08
N VAL A 171 -31.25 43.81 15.18
CA VAL A 171 -31.51 42.48 14.57
C VAL A 171 -30.35 42.14 13.68
N LYS A 172 -29.72 40.99 13.92
CA LYS A 172 -28.42 40.63 13.35
C LYS A 172 -28.58 39.76 12.10
N ARG A 173 -27.93 40.17 11.01
CA ARG A 173 -27.94 39.48 9.73
C ARG A 173 -26.52 39.39 9.15
N ILE A 174 -26.17 38.25 8.60
CA ILE A 174 -24.97 38.07 7.77
C ILE A 174 -25.44 37.60 6.42
N VAL A 175 -24.98 38.26 5.35
CA VAL A 175 -25.16 37.82 3.98
C VAL A 175 -23.79 37.33 3.51
N LEU A 176 -23.68 36.01 3.27
CA LEU A 176 -22.45 35.34 2.87
C LEU A 176 -22.47 35.08 1.38
N PHE A 177 -21.63 35.77 0.61
CA PHE A 177 -21.40 35.53 -0.82
C PHE A 177 -20.20 34.61 -0.98
N SER A 178 -20.41 33.33 -1.24
CA SER A 178 -19.33 32.33 -1.40
C SER A 178 -19.85 31.08 -2.10
N ASP A 179 -18.93 30.31 -2.70
CA ASP A 179 -19.22 28.96 -3.21
C ASP A 179 -19.25 27.89 -2.09
N GLY A 180 -18.85 28.25 -0.88
CA GLY A 180 -18.84 27.36 0.28
C GLY A 180 -17.66 26.39 0.34
N ASN A 181 -16.71 26.47 -0.59
CA ASN A 181 -15.53 25.61 -0.60
C ASN A 181 -14.43 26.18 0.30
N GLN A 182 -14.53 25.93 1.61
CA GLN A 182 -13.50 26.37 2.55
C GLN A 182 -12.24 25.53 2.43
N THR A 183 -11.08 26.19 2.43
CA THR A 183 -9.76 25.55 2.40
C THR A 183 -9.05 25.63 3.74
N ASP A 184 -9.46 26.57 4.59
CA ASP A 184 -8.94 26.76 5.95
C ASP A 184 -10.09 27.01 6.94
N GLY A 185 -9.90 26.55 8.20
CA GLY A 185 -10.89 26.66 9.26
C GLY A 185 -12.10 25.74 9.10
N SER A 186 -13.09 25.89 9.98
CA SER A 186 -14.35 25.12 9.98
C SER A 186 -15.54 26.02 10.29
N LEU A 187 -16.28 26.42 9.26
CA LEU A 187 -17.48 27.25 9.44
C LEU A 187 -18.52 26.61 10.36
N LEU A 188 -18.60 25.27 10.37
CA LEU A 188 -19.55 24.54 11.22
C LEU A 188 -19.31 24.76 12.72
N ASP A 189 -18.08 25.03 13.14
CA ASP A 189 -17.72 25.25 14.54
C ASP A 189 -18.34 26.57 15.09
N LEU A 190 -18.60 27.54 14.22
CA LEU A 190 -19.22 28.81 14.58
C LEU A 190 -20.75 28.84 14.49
N VAL A 191 -21.38 27.87 13.85
CA VAL A 191 -22.84 27.82 13.64
C VAL A 191 -23.60 27.90 14.96
N GLN A 192 -23.15 27.15 15.99
CA GLN A 192 -23.79 27.19 17.32
C GLN A 192 -23.63 28.52 17.98
N SER A 193 -22.49 29.20 17.83
CA SER A 193 -22.23 30.54 18.36
C SER A 193 -23.13 31.59 17.67
N ALA A 194 -23.24 31.54 16.35
CA ALA A 194 -24.11 32.41 15.57
C ALA A 194 -25.56 32.22 15.97
N GLN A 195 -26.06 30.98 16.08
CA GLN A 195 -27.43 30.66 16.50
C GLN A 195 -27.71 31.18 17.91
N SER A 196 -26.81 30.93 18.87
CA SER A 196 -27.00 31.38 20.27
C SER A 196 -27.00 32.92 20.43
N SER A 197 -26.29 33.61 19.53
CA SER A 197 -26.24 35.07 19.45
C SER A 197 -27.42 35.68 18.68
N GLY A 198 -28.35 34.88 18.17
CA GLY A 198 -29.52 35.31 17.41
C GLY A 198 -29.16 35.88 16.03
N VAL A 199 -28.04 35.44 15.43
CA VAL A 199 -27.59 35.84 14.09
C VAL A 199 -28.17 34.89 13.08
N ARG A 200 -28.76 35.40 12.00
CA ARG A 200 -29.16 34.61 10.84
C ARG A 200 -28.16 34.82 9.72
N ILE A 201 -27.73 33.72 9.13
CA ILE A 201 -26.80 33.74 7.99
C ILE A 201 -27.57 33.37 6.73
N TYR A 202 -27.42 34.23 5.70
CA TYR A 202 -28.05 34.07 4.39
C TYR A 202 -26.98 33.88 3.34
N PRO A 203 -26.64 32.61 2.99
CA PRO A 203 -25.69 32.35 1.95
C PRO A 203 -26.26 32.66 0.56
N MET A 204 -25.49 33.40 -0.23
CA MET A 204 -25.69 33.67 -1.65
C MET A 204 -24.66 32.87 -2.40
N VAL A 205 -25.11 31.87 -3.14
CA VAL A 205 -24.23 30.92 -3.80
C VAL A 205 -23.45 31.60 -4.93
N ALA A 206 -22.14 31.56 -4.84
CA ALA A 206 -21.27 32.02 -5.90
C ALA A 206 -21.25 31.02 -7.05
N ASP A 207 -21.28 31.54 -8.27
CA ASP A 207 -20.95 30.74 -9.43
C ASP A 207 -19.45 30.38 -9.35
N SER A 208 -19.11 29.10 -9.44
CA SER A 208 -17.71 28.69 -9.55
C SER A 208 -17.09 29.26 -10.84
N ALA A 209 -15.86 29.64 -10.77
CA ALA A 209 -15.10 29.97 -11.97
C ALA A 209 -15.11 28.76 -12.90
N GLN A 210 -15.86 28.84 -14.01
CA GLN A 210 -15.87 27.77 -15.01
C GLN A 210 -14.57 27.81 -15.78
N VAL A 211 -13.62 27.03 -15.30
CA VAL A 211 -12.35 26.84 -15.97
C VAL A 211 -12.30 25.41 -16.47
N GLU A 212 -12.11 25.23 -17.76
CA GLU A 212 -11.84 23.93 -18.36
C GLU A 212 -10.38 23.56 -18.02
N ASP A 213 -10.15 23.10 -16.80
CA ASP A 213 -8.86 22.82 -16.22
C ASP A 213 -8.74 21.36 -15.77
N ALA A 214 -7.60 20.74 -16.05
CA ALA A 214 -7.29 19.41 -15.60
C ALA A 214 -6.15 19.48 -14.58
N TRP A 215 -6.23 18.74 -13.46
CA TRP A 215 -5.20 18.80 -12.43
C TRP A 215 -4.86 17.43 -11.85
N ILE A 216 -3.67 17.30 -11.26
CA ILE A 216 -3.29 16.15 -10.44
C ILE A 216 -3.93 16.27 -9.06
N SER A 217 -4.90 15.39 -8.79
CA SER A 217 -5.62 15.37 -7.51
C SER A 217 -4.79 14.74 -6.39
N ASN A 218 -4.15 13.60 -6.70
CA ASN A 218 -3.35 12.86 -5.71
C ASN A 218 -2.33 11.96 -6.41
N VAL A 219 -1.21 11.70 -5.73
CA VAL A 219 -0.23 10.71 -6.16
C VAL A 219 0.05 9.78 -4.98
N ARG A 220 -0.17 8.48 -5.18
CA ARG A 220 0.07 7.45 -4.18
C ARG A 220 1.17 6.50 -4.63
N LEU A 221 2.10 6.24 -3.73
CA LEU A 221 3.16 5.25 -3.87
C LEU A 221 3.00 4.18 -2.80
N PRO A 222 3.53 2.98 -3.02
CA PRO A 222 3.75 2.03 -1.93
C PRO A 222 4.64 2.67 -0.85
N GLU A 223 4.34 2.42 0.42
CA GLU A 223 5.09 3.02 1.55
C GLU A 223 6.57 2.67 1.52
N ARG A 224 6.91 1.48 1.01
CA ARG A 224 8.27 0.97 0.87
C ARG A 224 8.42 0.23 -0.45
N VAL A 225 9.56 0.44 -1.07
CA VAL A 225 9.95 -0.22 -2.32
C VAL A 225 11.42 -0.57 -2.26
N ARG A 226 11.87 -1.55 -3.03
CA ARG A 226 13.28 -1.86 -3.18
C ARG A 226 13.85 -1.24 -4.44
N ALA A 227 15.13 -0.92 -4.40
CA ALA A 227 15.86 -0.43 -5.56
C ALA A 227 15.73 -1.42 -6.73
N LEU A 228 15.48 -0.88 -7.92
CA LEU A 228 15.26 -1.60 -9.19
C LEU A 228 14.03 -2.54 -9.23
N GLU A 229 13.26 -2.64 -8.15
CA GLU A 229 12.02 -3.41 -8.15
C GLU A 229 10.90 -2.63 -8.86
N PRO A 230 10.11 -3.26 -9.74
CA PRO A 230 8.98 -2.60 -10.37
C PRO A 230 7.90 -2.31 -9.32
N MET A 231 7.47 -1.07 -9.23
CA MET A 231 6.35 -0.64 -8.40
C MET A 231 5.30 0.08 -9.22
N THR A 232 4.05 0.07 -8.75
CA THR A 232 2.95 0.81 -9.37
C THR A 232 2.67 2.08 -8.58
N SER A 233 2.84 3.24 -9.22
CA SER A 233 2.35 4.52 -8.75
C SER A 233 0.91 4.71 -9.21
N LEU A 234 0.04 5.23 -8.34
CA LEU A 234 -1.32 5.62 -8.67
C LEU A 234 -1.41 7.14 -8.73
N VAL A 235 -1.61 7.68 -9.93
CA VAL A 235 -1.79 9.11 -10.16
C VAL A 235 -3.27 9.36 -10.42
N SER A 236 -3.93 10.07 -9.50
CA SER A 236 -5.34 10.46 -9.64
C SER A 236 -5.42 11.84 -10.29
N VAL A 237 -6.10 11.91 -11.41
CA VAL A 237 -6.25 13.11 -12.24
C VAL A 237 -7.72 13.46 -12.36
N PHE A 238 -8.06 14.73 -12.20
CA PHE A 238 -9.36 15.26 -12.59
C PHE A 238 -9.28 15.86 -13.99
N SER A 239 -10.30 15.65 -14.80
CA SER A 239 -10.44 16.30 -16.11
C SER A 239 -11.89 16.76 -16.33
N PRO A 240 -12.13 17.99 -16.80
CA PRO A 240 -13.48 18.53 -17.05
C PRO A 240 -14.17 17.88 -18.25
N SER A 241 -13.40 17.30 -19.15
CA SER A 241 -13.87 16.61 -20.36
C SER A 241 -12.96 15.43 -20.70
N ALA A 242 -13.34 14.63 -21.69
CA ALA A 242 -12.46 13.59 -22.20
C ALA A 242 -11.26 14.23 -22.92
N ALA A 243 -10.04 13.89 -22.46
CA ALA A 243 -8.80 14.47 -22.97
C ALA A 243 -7.68 13.42 -23.07
N SER A 244 -6.65 13.74 -23.83
CA SER A 244 -5.39 13.00 -23.80
C SER A 244 -4.44 13.71 -22.84
N VAL A 245 -3.96 13.01 -21.83
CA VAL A 245 -3.00 13.53 -20.86
C VAL A 245 -1.68 12.76 -20.95
N GLU A 246 -0.57 13.44 -20.82
CA GLU A 246 0.75 12.84 -20.77
C GLU A 246 1.32 13.01 -19.37
N ILE A 247 1.63 11.89 -18.71
CA ILE A 247 2.23 11.88 -17.37
C ILE A 247 3.72 11.55 -17.50
N SER A 248 4.56 12.41 -16.95
CA SER A 248 5.99 12.18 -16.79
C SER A 248 6.36 12.11 -15.31
N ILE A 249 7.19 11.15 -14.94
CA ILE A 249 7.74 10.99 -13.59
C ILE A 249 9.25 11.07 -13.70
N SER A 250 9.86 11.93 -12.91
CA SER A 250 11.31 12.13 -12.84
C SER A 250 11.80 12.04 -11.38
N ALA A 251 13.06 11.63 -11.20
CA ALA A 251 13.76 11.65 -9.92
C ALA A 251 15.09 12.37 -10.11
N ASP A 252 15.44 13.26 -9.19
CA ASP A 252 16.69 14.03 -9.22
C ASP A 252 16.98 14.67 -10.59
N GLY A 253 15.94 15.11 -11.30
CA GLY A 253 16.03 15.71 -12.64
C GLY A 253 16.17 14.70 -13.78
N GLY A 254 16.30 13.39 -13.50
CA GLY A 254 16.32 12.32 -14.50
C GLY A 254 14.92 11.77 -14.79
N LEU A 255 14.54 11.70 -16.07
CA LEU A 255 13.25 11.12 -16.47
C LEU A 255 13.24 9.60 -16.23
N ILE A 256 12.28 9.13 -15.41
CA ILE A 256 12.05 7.70 -15.15
C ILE A 256 11.09 7.11 -16.19
N THR A 257 9.96 7.78 -16.41
CA THR A 257 8.93 7.31 -17.36
C THR A 257 8.13 8.48 -17.91
N LYS A 258 7.58 8.27 -19.11
CA LYS A 258 6.68 9.20 -19.78
C LYS A 258 5.63 8.37 -20.54
N GLN A 259 4.36 8.55 -20.18
CA GLN A 259 3.27 7.76 -20.73
C GLN A 259 2.04 8.62 -21.00
N SER A 260 1.33 8.31 -22.10
CA SER A 260 0.10 9.01 -22.49
C SER A 260 -1.13 8.17 -22.14
N TYR A 261 -2.15 8.84 -21.63
CA TYR A 261 -3.43 8.23 -21.23
C TYR A 261 -4.60 9.01 -21.83
N VAL A 262 -5.70 8.31 -22.07
CA VAL A 262 -6.98 8.93 -22.39
C VAL A 262 -7.82 8.92 -21.12
N VAL A 263 -8.11 10.12 -20.61
CA VAL A 263 -8.95 10.33 -19.43
C VAL A 263 -10.38 10.67 -19.82
N LYS A 264 -11.31 10.33 -18.96
CA LYS A 264 -12.74 10.68 -19.09
C LYS A 264 -13.06 11.89 -18.23
N GLN A 265 -14.20 12.51 -18.45
CA GLN A 265 -14.72 13.53 -17.56
C GLN A 265 -14.83 13.02 -16.12
N GLY A 266 -14.36 13.83 -15.15
CA GLY A 266 -14.29 13.52 -13.73
C GLY A 266 -12.94 12.96 -13.31
N PHE A 267 -12.93 12.21 -12.18
CA PHE A 267 -11.71 11.62 -11.62
C PHE A 267 -11.30 10.35 -12.38
N ASN A 268 -10.00 10.22 -12.63
CA ASN A 268 -9.37 9.10 -13.29
C ASN A 268 -8.16 8.64 -12.48
N ASP A 269 -8.06 7.34 -12.22
CA ASP A 269 -6.91 6.74 -11.54
C ASP A 269 -6.00 6.05 -12.55
N LEU A 270 -4.80 6.61 -12.75
CA LEU A 270 -3.81 6.14 -13.71
C LEU A 270 -2.75 5.31 -13.01
N GLN A 271 -2.59 4.05 -13.44
CA GLN A 271 -1.56 3.15 -12.93
C GLN A 271 -0.30 3.27 -13.77
N ILE A 272 0.80 3.65 -13.14
CA ILE A 272 2.08 3.88 -13.80
C ILE A 272 3.14 3.00 -13.14
N ASN A 273 3.73 2.09 -13.92
CA ASN A 273 4.80 1.24 -13.44
C ASN A 273 6.14 1.95 -13.58
N ILE A 274 6.86 2.08 -12.46
CA ILE A 274 8.18 2.72 -12.40
C ILE A 274 9.18 1.83 -11.65
N ARG A 275 10.48 2.12 -11.82
CA ARG A 275 11.58 1.53 -11.07
C ARG A 275 12.49 2.64 -10.58
N LEU A 276 12.84 2.62 -9.30
CA LEU A 276 13.75 3.58 -8.70
C LEU A 276 15.15 2.95 -8.60
N PRO A 277 16.19 3.60 -9.12
CA PRO A 277 17.51 2.98 -9.23
C PRO A 277 18.31 2.95 -7.92
N GLU A 278 18.08 3.91 -7.03
CA GLU A 278 18.91 4.16 -5.85
C GLU A 278 18.11 3.98 -4.56
N ALA A 279 18.80 3.50 -3.51
CA ALA A 279 18.25 3.37 -2.16
C ALA A 279 18.29 4.73 -1.42
N GLY A 280 17.37 4.90 -0.48
CA GLY A 280 17.24 6.12 0.32
C GLY A 280 15.93 6.84 0.09
N SER A 281 15.85 8.10 0.50
CA SER A 281 14.71 8.97 0.23
C SER A 281 14.82 9.57 -1.16
N VAL A 282 14.02 9.10 -2.09
CA VAL A 282 14.04 9.54 -3.49
C VAL A 282 12.89 10.51 -3.74
N PRO A 283 13.17 11.79 -3.98
CA PRO A 283 12.15 12.76 -4.38
C PRO A 283 11.70 12.48 -5.82
N LEU A 284 10.39 12.45 -6.02
CA LEU A 284 9.77 12.25 -7.32
C LEU A 284 8.98 13.49 -7.70
N ASP A 285 9.16 13.91 -8.93
CA ASP A 285 8.42 15.00 -9.57
C ASP A 285 7.50 14.41 -10.64
N VAL A 286 6.19 14.54 -10.42
CA VAL A 286 5.15 14.06 -11.31
C VAL A 286 4.55 15.25 -12.03
N LEU A 287 4.66 15.27 -13.34
CA LEU A 287 4.17 16.34 -14.20
C LEU A 287 3.14 15.77 -15.19
N MET A 288 1.98 16.39 -15.23
CA MET A 288 0.97 16.16 -16.24
C MET A 288 1.06 17.25 -17.32
N THR A 289 0.92 16.86 -18.56
CA THR A 289 0.80 17.78 -19.68
C THR A 289 -0.52 17.53 -20.41
N VAL A 290 -1.32 18.59 -20.55
CA VAL A 290 -2.59 18.60 -21.26
C VAL A 290 -2.57 19.70 -22.30
N GLU A 291 -3.24 19.50 -23.42
CA GLU A 291 -3.34 20.51 -24.47
C GLU A 291 -4.32 21.62 -24.05
N ASN A 292 -3.91 22.88 -24.21
CA ASN A 292 -4.69 24.09 -23.84
C ASN A 292 -5.03 24.24 -22.36
N ASP A 293 -4.16 23.77 -21.47
CA ASP A 293 -4.31 23.90 -20.03
C ASP A 293 -4.06 25.36 -19.57
N PRO A 294 -5.02 25.99 -18.87
CA PRO A 294 -4.86 27.36 -18.40
C PRO A 294 -3.99 27.49 -17.16
N TYR A 295 -3.82 26.43 -16.34
CA TYR A 295 -3.09 26.43 -15.06
C TYR A 295 -2.08 25.29 -14.98
N ILE A 296 -0.90 25.50 -15.52
CA ILE A 296 0.18 24.51 -15.55
C ILE A 296 0.66 24.16 -14.12
N GLU A 297 0.45 25.06 -13.18
CA GLU A 297 0.94 24.96 -11.81
C GLU A 297 0.29 23.77 -11.05
N ASN A 298 -0.99 23.49 -11.24
CA ASN A 298 -1.70 22.39 -10.56
C ASN A 298 -1.52 21.02 -11.24
N ASN A 299 -0.75 21.00 -12.33
CA ASN A 299 -0.33 19.81 -13.06
C ASN A 299 0.94 19.16 -12.53
N ARG A 300 1.50 19.68 -11.45
CA ARG A 300 2.72 19.18 -10.85
C ARG A 300 2.45 18.69 -9.43
N ALA A 301 2.94 17.50 -9.11
CA ALA A 301 2.94 16.97 -7.76
C ALA A 301 4.33 16.47 -7.40
N GLN A 302 4.81 16.82 -6.21
CA GLN A 302 6.06 16.34 -5.66
C GLN A 302 5.76 15.41 -4.49
N ILE A 303 6.42 14.27 -4.46
CA ILE A 303 6.30 13.25 -3.41
C ILE A 303 7.67 12.63 -3.17
N SER A 304 7.84 11.87 -2.09
CA SER A 304 9.05 11.08 -1.87
C SER A 304 8.71 9.61 -1.69
N ALA A 305 9.59 8.74 -2.19
CA ALA A 305 9.58 7.31 -1.92
C ALA A 305 10.73 6.95 -1.01
N TRP A 306 10.48 6.08 -0.01
CA TRP A 306 11.56 5.41 0.72
C TRP A 306 11.93 4.14 -0.02
N VAL A 307 13.14 4.11 -0.57
CA VAL A 307 13.67 3.00 -1.36
C VAL A 307 14.68 2.25 -0.52
N GLU A 308 14.42 0.99 -0.25
CA GLU A 308 15.34 0.09 0.43
C GLU A 308 16.38 -0.47 -0.54
N ASP A 309 17.48 -1.00 -0.01
CA ASP A 309 18.49 -1.68 -0.80
C ASP A 309 17.89 -2.83 -1.61
N LYS A 310 18.64 -3.28 -2.63
CA LYS A 310 18.28 -4.45 -3.43
C LYS A 310 18.07 -5.66 -2.52
N ALA A 311 17.10 -6.52 -2.87
CA ALA A 311 16.93 -7.76 -2.15
C ALA A 311 18.17 -8.65 -2.29
N LYS A 312 18.71 -9.11 -1.16
CA LYS A 312 19.92 -9.93 -1.08
C LYS A 312 19.56 -11.41 -1.13
N ILE A 313 20.11 -12.10 -2.10
CA ILE A 313 19.85 -13.53 -2.33
C ILE A 313 21.13 -14.33 -2.07
N LEU A 314 21.08 -15.24 -1.11
CA LEU A 314 22.15 -16.23 -0.91
C LEU A 314 21.92 -17.37 -1.90
N TYR A 315 22.88 -17.62 -2.78
CA TYR A 315 22.79 -18.67 -3.80
C TYR A 315 23.87 -19.75 -3.60
N LEU A 316 23.44 -20.97 -3.38
CA LEU A 316 24.29 -22.15 -3.35
C LEU A 316 23.98 -23.03 -4.57
N GLU A 317 25.03 -23.33 -5.35
CA GLU A 317 24.98 -24.24 -6.52
C GLU A 317 25.81 -25.47 -6.26
N GLY A 318 25.21 -26.65 -6.46
CA GLY A 318 25.92 -27.94 -6.32
C GLY A 318 26.98 -28.19 -7.37
N VAL A 319 26.89 -27.52 -8.53
CA VAL A 319 27.85 -27.58 -9.61
C VAL A 319 28.45 -26.20 -9.86
N SER A 320 29.67 -25.97 -9.38
CA SER A 320 30.28 -24.62 -9.28
C SER A 320 30.28 -23.83 -10.60
N ASP A 321 30.46 -24.47 -11.75
CA ASP A 321 30.51 -23.79 -13.06
C ASP A 321 29.11 -23.41 -13.60
N ALA A 322 28.03 -23.85 -12.95
CA ALA A 322 26.66 -23.64 -13.39
C ALA A 322 25.96 -22.49 -12.68
N SER A 323 26.60 -21.84 -11.69
CA SER A 323 26.01 -20.75 -10.93
C SER A 323 25.72 -19.47 -11.74
N SER A 324 26.39 -19.27 -12.89
CA SER A 324 26.25 -18.08 -13.73
C SER A 324 24.83 -17.86 -14.25
N TYR A 325 24.15 -18.92 -14.68
CA TYR A 325 22.86 -18.80 -15.38
C TYR A 325 21.79 -18.10 -14.52
N LEU A 326 21.50 -18.60 -13.32
CA LEU A 326 20.50 -18.01 -12.44
C LEU A 326 21.00 -16.71 -11.80
N ASN A 327 22.30 -16.62 -11.47
CA ASN A 327 22.91 -15.42 -10.93
C ASN A 327 22.77 -14.24 -11.89
N GLU A 328 23.09 -14.39 -13.17
CA GLU A 328 22.95 -13.34 -14.17
C GLU A 328 21.49 -12.91 -14.32
N ALA A 329 20.55 -13.87 -14.45
CA ALA A 329 19.14 -13.59 -14.59
C ALA A 329 18.55 -12.82 -13.39
N LEU A 330 18.94 -13.15 -12.16
CA LEU A 330 18.49 -12.45 -10.97
C LEU A 330 19.17 -11.09 -10.80
N SER A 331 20.47 -10.99 -11.11
CA SER A 331 21.22 -9.71 -11.03
C SER A 331 20.69 -8.68 -12.02
N GLU A 332 20.37 -9.08 -13.25
CA GLU A 332 19.72 -8.22 -14.26
C GLU A 332 18.32 -7.79 -13.83
N ALA A 333 17.62 -8.62 -13.06
CA ALA A 333 16.30 -8.30 -12.50
C ALA A 333 16.36 -7.40 -11.27
N GLY A 334 17.55 -6.98 -10.82
CA GLY A 334 17.74 -6.02 -9.73
C GLY A 334 17.99 -6.64 -8.35
N PHE A 335 18.28 -7.94 -8.25
CA PHE A 335 18.69 -8.57 -7.00
C PHE A 335 20.20 -8.42 -6.76
N GLU A 336 20.62 -8.40 -5.50
CA GLU A 336 22.01 -8.59 -5.09
C GLU A 336 22.23 -10.08 -4.79
N VAL A 337 22.84 -10.83 -5.73
CA VAL A 337 23.05 -12.26 -5.60
C VAL A 337 24.45 -12.55 -5.06
N ILE A 338 24.51 -13.26 -3.94
CA ILE A 338 25.76 -13.64 -3.30
C ILE A 338 25.89 -15.14 -3.42
N VAL A 339 26.78 -15.56 -4.34
CA VAL A 339 27.09 -16.97 -4.53
C VAL A 339 28.07 -17.43 -3.45
N ASN A 340 27.70 -18.50 -2.74
CA ASN A 340 28.52 -19.07 -1.66
C ASN A 340 28.56 -20.60 -1.78
N ASP A 341 29.58 -21.22 -1.17
CA ASP A 341 29.76 -22.68 -1.07
C ASP A 341 29.22 -23.25 0.26
N ARG A 342 28.86 -22.40 1.20
CA ARG A 342 28.39 -22.80 2.55
C ARG A 342 27.20 -21.96 3.01
N ILE A 343 26.35 -22.57 3.85
CA ILE A 343 25.30 -21.90 4.55
C ILE A 343 25.90 -21.16 5.75
N PRO A 344 25.69 -19.83 5.86
CA PRO A 344 26.07 -19.04 7.05
C PRO A 344 25.27 -19.48 8.28
N LYS A 345 25.70 -19.01 9.47
CA LYS A 345 24.96 -19.21 10.72
C LYS A 345 23.62 -18.43 10.67
N TYR A 346 22.70 -18.82 11.56
CA TYR A 346 21.37 -18.23 11.63
C TYR A 346 21.36 -16.69 11.66
N ASP A 347 22.22 -16.05 12.45
CA ASP A 347 22.25 -14.59 12.55
C ASP A 347 22.74 -13.92 11.26
N ASP A 348 23.66 -14.54 10.56
CA ASP A 348 24.16 -14.03 9.28
C ASP A 348 23.14 -14.31 8.14
N LEU A 349 22.32 -15.38 8.27
CA LEU A 349 21.24 -15.65 7.32
C LEU A 349 20.20 -14.54 7.28
N LYS A 350 19.98 -13.84 8.38
CA LYS A 350 19.05 -12.71 8.46
C LYS A 350 19.42 -11.53 7.55
N LEU A 351 20.67 -11.48 7.09
CA LEU A 351 21.14 -10.46 6.15
C LEU A 351 20.62 -10.70 4.71
N TYR A 352 20.01 -11.86 4.46
CA TYR A 352 19.47 -12.24 3.17
C TYR A 352 17.94 -12.28 3.19
N ASP A 353 17.33 -11.94 2.07
CA ASP A 353 15.88 -11.97 1.90
C ASP A 353 15.36 -13.34 1.42
N ALA A 354 16.21 -14.09 0.71
CA ALA A 354 15.94 -15.46 0.34
C ALA A 354 17.23 -16.27 0.19
N VAL A 355 17.10 -17.59 0.34
CA VAL A 355 18.13 -18.57 0.07
C VAL A 355 17.70 -19.41 -1.13
N VAL A 356 18.61 -19.61 -2.08
CA VAL A 356 18.44 -20.49 -3.24
C VAL A 356 19.41 -21.67 -3.10
N LEU A 357 18.87 -22.87 -3.08
CA LEU A 357 19.62 -24.12 -3.13
C LEU A 357 19.35 -24.79 -4.48
N SER A 358 20.35 -24.89 -5.34
CA SER A 358 20.26 -25.50 -6.65
C SER A 358 21.15 -26.72 -6.74
N ASP A 359 20.56 -27.87 -6.90
CA ASP A 359 21.25 -29.19 -7.09
C ASP A 359 22.38 -29.44 -6.06
N VAL A 360 22.21 -28.98 -4.82
CA VAL A 360 23.20 -29.14 -3.75
C VAL A 360 23.06 -30.52 -3.14
N LEU A 361 24.19 -31.25 -2.99
CA LEU A 361 24.22 -32.53 -2.28
C LEU A 361 23.82 -32.38 -0.80
N ALA A 362 22.90 -33.20 -0.29
CA ALA A 362 22.41 -33.12 1.06
C ALA A 362 23.53 -33.31 2.12
N ASN A 363 24.50 -34.17 1.87
CA ASN A 363 25.63 -34.45 2.74
C ASN A 363 26.63 -33.28 2.85
N THR A 364 26.59 -32.29 1.95
CA THR A 364 27.43 -31.09 2.01
C THR A 364 26.85 -30.05 2.98
N ILE A 365 25.53 -30.14 3.32
CA ILE A 365 24.86 -29.25 4.27
C ILE A 365 24.76 -29.94 5.63
N SER A 366 25.45 -29.40 6.63
CA SER A 366 25.37 -29.96 7.99
C SER A 366 23.95 -29.93 8.56
N SER A 367 23.63 -30.89 9.46
CA SER A 367 22.33 -30.88 10.15
C SER A 367 22.06 -29.60 10.94
N ASN A 368 23.11 -28.91 11.42
CA ASN A 368 22.96 -27.62 12.08
C ASN A 368 22.58 -26.52 11.07
N SER A 369 23.24 -26.48 9.90
CA SER A 369 22.90 -25.54 8.83
C SER A 369 21.47 -25.76 8.32
N MET A 370 21.00 -27.01 8.23
CA MET A 370 19.61 -27.32 7.89
C MET A 370 18.63 -26.78 8.94
N LYS A 371 18.98 -26.89 10.25
CA LYS A 371 18.17 -26.30 11.33
C LYS A 371 18.17 -24.77 11.27
N ASP A 372 19.32 -24.15 10.94
CA ASP A 372 19.42 -22.70 10.79
C ASP A 372 18.56 -22.20 9.64
N ILE A 373 18.54 -22.90 8.49
CA ILE A 373 17.63 -22.58 7.37
C ILE A 373 16.16 -22.74 7.81
N LYS A 374 15.84 -23.85 8.51
CA LYS A 374 14.47 -24.07 8.99
C LYS A 374 14.00 -22.92 9.89
N ARG A 375 14.84 -22.50 10.84
CA ARG A 375 14.56 -21.39 11.73
C ARG A 375 14.48 -20.05 10.98
N TYR A 376 15.36 -19.83 10.01
CA TYR A 376 15.36 -18.65 9.15
C TYR A 376 14.04 -18.52 8.36
N VAL A 377 13.54 -19.61 7.80
CA VAL A 377 12.25 -19.58 7.09
C VAL A 377 11.08 -19.46 8.07
N GLN A 378 11.04 -20.34 9.11
CA GLN A 378 9.89 -20.46 10.01
C GLN A 378 9.71 -19.23 10.89
N ASP A 379 10.78 -18.73 11.53
CA ASP A 379 10.71 -17.77 12.63
C ASP A 379 11.03 -16.34 12.15
N TYR A 380 11.94 -16.19 11.16
CA TYR A 380 12.36 -14.88 10.64
C TYR A 380 11.57 -14.46 9.39
N GLY A 381 10.97 -15.40 8.67
CA GLY A 381 10.17 -15.11 7.48
C GLY A 381 11.00 -15.00 6.18
N GLY A 382 12.23 -15.52 6.18
CA GLY A 382 13.06 -15.57 4.99
C GLY A 382 12.50 -16.53 3.93
N GLY A 383 12.82 -16.30 2.66
CA GLY A 383 12.40 -17.14 1.55
C GLY A 383 13.34 -18.32 1.32
N LEU A 384 12.82 -19.44 0.82
CA LEU A 384 13.64 -20.56 0.32
C LEU A 384 13.16 -20.96 -1.07
N ILE A 385 14.09 -21.02 -2.01
CA ILE A 385 13.91 -21.65 -3.31
C ILE A 385 14.78 -22.89 -3.35
N PHE A 386 14.18 -24.03 -3.54
CA PHE A 386 14.87 -25.30 -3.73
C PHE A 386 14.65 -25.76 -5.17
N ALA A 387 15.72 -25.83 -5.93
CA ALA A 387 15.73 -26.36 -7.26
C ALA A 387 16.41 -27.73 -7.28
N GLY A 388 15.76 -28.69 -7.92
CA GLY A 388 16.25 -30.05 -8.03
C GLY A 388 17.45 -30.18 -8.94
N GLY A 389 17.86 -31.41 -9.12
CA GLY A 389 18.96 -31.81 -10.00
C GLY A 389 19.41 -33.22 -9.68
N GLU A 390 20.43 -33.68 -10.37
CA GLU A 390 20.95 -35.06 -10.23
C GLU A 390 21.46 -35.35 -8.82
N ASN A 391 21.98 -34.32 -8.11
CA ASN A 391 22.60 -34.44 -6.79
C ASN A 391 21.60 -34.34 -5.62
N THR A 392 20.39 -33.94 -5.88
CA THR A 392 19.37 -33.72 -4.80
C THR A 392 18.59 -35.00 -4.50
N PHE A 393 18.82 -36.04 -5.29
CA PHE A 393 18.07 -37.29 -5.22
C PHE A 393 18.99 -38.48 -5.01
N GLY A 394 18.49 -39.61 -4.46
CA GLY A 394 19.21 -40.84 -4.18
C GLY A 394 19.41 -41.11 -2.69
N ASP A 395 20.30 -42.09 -2.39
CA ASP A 395 20.54 -42.50 -0.97
C ASP A 395 21.19 -41.38 -0.13
N ASP A 396 21.91 -40.44 -0.78
CA ASP A 396 22.54 -39.27 -0.21
C ASP A 396 21.67 -38.00 -0.42
N GLY A 397 20.39 -38.14 -0.80
CA GLY A 397 19.46 -37.05 -1.06
C GLY A 397 18.81 -36.49 0.20
N TYR A 398 17.79 -35.66 0.00
CA TYR A 398 17.09 -34.94 1.09
C TYR A 398 15.93 -35.72 1.69
N SER A 399 15.62 -36.93 1.25
CA SER A 399 14.55 -37.75 1.81
C SER A 399 14.75 -37.96 3.31
N ASN A 400 13.71 -37.72 4.13
CA ASN A 400 13.72 -37.74 5.59
C ASN A 400 14.70 -36.72 6.24
N SER A 401 15.16 -35.71 5.53
CA SER A 401 15.98 -34.63 6.07
C SER A 401 15.15 -33.53 6.73
N ILE A 402 15.80 -32.68 7.55
CA ILE A 402 15.17 -31.50 8.15
C ILE A 402 14.66 -30.53 7.07
N LEU A 403 15.32 -30.46 5.92
CA LEU A 403 14.90 -29.59 4.83
C LEU A 403 13.68 -30.13 4.10
N GLU A 404 13.47 -31.43 4.02
CA GLU A 404 12.24 -31.98 3.41
C GLU A 404 10.98 -31.48 4.13
N ASP A 405 11.01 -31.31 5.46
CA ASP A 405 9.91 -30.72 6.22
C ASP A 405 9.54 -29.32 5.71
N LEU A 406 10.54 -28.54 5.26
CA LEU A 406 10.38 -27.19 4.75
C LEU A 406 9.83 -27.14 3.32
N LEU A 407 10.01 -28.22 2.55
CA LEU A 407 9.64 -28.24 1.15
C LEU A 407 8.14 -28.47 0.97
N PRO A 408 7.50 -27.86 -0.04
CA PRO A 408 6.08 -28.04 -0.34
C PRO A 408 5.76 -29.40 -0.98
N ALA A 409 6.74 -30.27 -1.16
CA ALA A 409 6.57 -31.62 -1.64
C ALA A 409 7.55 -32.56 -0.94
N ASP A 410 7.13 -33.79 -0.74
CA ASP A 410 7.95 -34.87 -0.23
C ASP A 410 8.62 -35.56 -1.42
N PHE A 411 9.89 -35.93 -1.26
CA PHE A 411 10.53 -36.82 -2.24
C PHE A 411 9.74 -38.13 -2.18
N GLU A 412 9.29 -38.60 -3.35
CA GLU A 412 8.68 -39.93 -3.39
C GLU A 412 9.71 -40.91 -2.81
N ALA A 413 9.41 -41.38 -1.60
CA ALA A 413 10.21 -42.44 -1.04
C ALA A 413 10.30 -43.51 -2.14
N GLN A 414 11.51 -43.92 -2.49
CA GLN A 414 11.63 -45.16 -3.22
C GLN A 414 10.78 -46.13 -2.43
N GLU A 415 9.61 -46.54 -2.96
CA GLU A 415 8.99 -47.78 -2.48
C GLU A 415 10.13 -48.73 -2.41
N LYS A 416 10.47 -49.29 -1.20
CA LYS A 416 11.59 -50.22 -0.99
C LYS A 416 11.83 -50.91 -2.29
N ARG A 417 12.98 -50.67 -2.97
CA ARG A 417 13.23 -51.09 -4.35
C ARG A 417 12.72 -52.48 -4.45
N LYS A 418 11.68 -52.71 -5.23
CA LYS A 418 11.06 -54.05 -5.33
C LYS A 418 12.17 -54.92 -5.83
N ASP A 419 12.41 -56.03 -5.16
CA ASP A 419 13.38 -56.98 -5.60
C ASP A 419 13.14 -57.29 -7.09
N ILE A 420 14.15 -57.11 -7.94
CA ILE A 420 14.04 -57.26 -9.37
C ILE A 420 14.85 -58.47 -9.77
N ALA A 421 14.29 -59.30 -10.63
CA ALA A 421 15.02 -60.33 -11.29
C ALA A 421 15.23 -59.97 -12.77
N LEU A 422 16.43 -59.54 -13.13
CA LEU A 422 16.82 -59.22 -14.50
C LEU A 422 17.58 -60.38 -15.13
N VAL A 423 17.05 -60.88 -16.21
CA VAL A 423 17.74 -61.92 -17.02
C VAL A 423 18.06 -61.38 -18.42
N ILE A 424 19.29 -61.43 -18.78
CA ILE A 424 19.74 -61.07 -20.13
C ILE A 424 19.89 -62.33 -20.97
N ALA A 425 19.12 -62.42 -22.03
CA ALA A 425 19.23 -63.55 -23.03
C ALA A 425 20.03 -63.03 -24.20
N ILE A 426 21.25 -63.54 -24.34
CA ILE A 426 22.25 -63.15 -25.37
C ILE A 426 22.32 -64.14 -26.47
N ASP A 427 22.00 -63.74 -27.69
CA ASP A 427 22.29 -64.48 -28.85
C ASP A 427 23.82 -64.54 -29.07
N ARG A 428 24.38 -65.76 -29.15
CA ARG A 428 25.78 -65.99 -29.42
C ARG A 428 26.02 -66.74 -30.73
N SER A 429 25.05 -66.77 -31.66
CA SER A 429 25.17 -67.40 -32.97
C SER A 429 26.32 -66.86 -33.82
N TYR A 430 26.64 -67.52 -34.91
CA TYR A 430 27.70 -67.03 -35.79
C TYR A 430 27.48 -65.60 -36.31
N SER A 431 26.27 -65.17 -36.53
CA SER A 431 25.93 -63.82 -36.96
C SER A 431 26.36 -62.76 -35.93
N MET A 432 26.57 -63.15 -34.68
CA MET A 432 27.04 -62.32 -33.58
C MET A 432 28.56 -62.18 -33.48
N LYS A 433 29.32 -62.87 -34.31
CA LYS A 433 30.80 -62.91 -34.25
C LYS A 433 31.39 -61.49 -34.41
N GLY A 434 32.49 -61.24 -33.70
CA GLY A 434 33.22 -59.97 -33.76
C GLY A 434 32.67 -58.91 -32.79
N ARG A 435 32.43 -57.65 -33.23
CA ARG A 435 32.04 -56.55 -32.39
C ARG A 435 30.70 -56.79 -31.74
N LYS A 436 29.72 -57.39 -32.38
CA LYS A 436 28.37 -57.61 -31.86
C LYS A 436 28.38 -58.35 -30.53
N ILE A 437 29.11 -59.48 -30.43
CA ILE A 437 29.15 -60.24 -29.16
C ILE A 437 29.89 -59.47 -28.05
N GLU A 438 30.94 -58.73 -28.43
CA GLU A 438 31.65 -57.92 -27.40
C GLU A 438 30.80 -56.84 -26.87
N TYR A 439 30.06 -56.09 -27.69
CA TYR A 439 29.10 -55.08 -27.20
C TYR A 439 27.90 -55.70 -26.41
N ALA A 440 27.44 -56.87 -26.78
CA ALA A 440 26.45 -57.62 -25.99
C ALA A 440 26.97 -57.98 -24.59
N LYS A 441 28.24 -58.38 -24.47
CA LYS A 441 28.86 -58.57 -23.14
C LYS A 441 29.05 -57.31 -22.35
N GLU A 442 29.42 -56.23 -23.02
CA GLU A 442 29.53 -54.89 -22.40
C GLU A 442 28.19 -54.42 -21.90
N ALA A 443 27.13 -54.58 -22.71
CA ALA A 443 25.76 -54.24 -22.31
C ALA A 443 25.29 -55.04 -21.09
N ALA A 444 25.60 -56.35 -21.04
CA ALA A 444 25.27 -57.19 -19.89
C ALA A 444 26.01 -56.75 -18.62
N ARG A 445 27.26 -56.27 -18.73
CA ARG A 445 28.01 -55.70 -17.60
C ARG A 445 27.43 -54.37 -17.16
N ALA A 446 27.16 -53.49 -18.11
CA ALA A 446 26.53 -52.18 -17.80
C ALA A 446 25.17 -52.33 -17.08
N SER A 447 24.38 -53.34 -17.51
CA SER A 447 23.13 -53.67 -16.79
C SER A 447 23.39 -54.20 -15.39
N LEU A 448 24.40 -55.02 -15.19
CA LEU A 448 24.80 -55.60 -13.90
C LEU A 448 25.27 -54.47 -12.95
N ASP A 449 25.99 -53.46 -13.47
CA ASP A 449 26.51 -52.36 -12.68
C ASP A 449 25.39 -51.49 -12.06
N LEU A 450 24.23 -51.44 -12.72
CA LEU A 450 23.03 -50.71 -12.24
C LEU A 450 22.23 -51.45 -11.16
N LEU A 451 22.56 -52.75 -10.92
CA LEU A 451 21.82 -53.56 -9.93
C LEU A 451 22.50 -53.54 -8.57
N GLU A 452 21.70 -53.59 -7.54
CA GLU A 452 22.13 -53.68 -6.14
C GLU A 452 22.18 -55.11 -5.63
N GLU A 453 22.76 -55.34 -4.43
CA GLU A 453 22.99 -56.69 -3.91
C GLU A 453 21.70 -57.50 -3.69
N GLN A 454 20.55 -56.88 -3.44
CA GLN A 454 19.27 -57.54 -3.28
C GLN A 454 18.61 -57.96 -4.59
N HIS A 455 19.02 -57.37 -5.72
CA HIS A 455 18.48 -57.72 -7.05
C HIS A 455 19.03 -59.05 -7.53
N TYR A 456 18.25 -59.77 -8.29
CA TYR A 456 18.64 -60.99 -8.94
C TYR A 456 19.11 -60.69 -10.37
N PHE A 457 20.23 -61.29 -10.71
CA PHE A 457 20.78 -61.14 -12.06
C PHE A 457 21.17 -62.49 -12.63
N GLY A 458 20.88 -62.71 -13.91
CA GLY A 458 21.26 -63.90 -14.62
C GLY A 458 21.53 -63.63 -16.10
N VAL A 459 22.36 -64.48 -16.73
CA VAL A 459 22.58 -64.43 -18.18
C VAL A 459 22.33 -65.82 -18.76
N VAL A 460 21.50 -65.84 -19.80
CA VAL A 460 21.26 -67.01 -20.63
C VAL A 460 21.89 -66.75 -22.03
N ALA A 461 22.90 -67.43 -22.37
CA ALA A 461 23.49 -67.34 -23.73
C ALA A 461 22.94 -68.48 -24.58
N PHE A 462 22.60 -68.19 -25.81
CA PHE A 462 22.02 -69.21 -26.69
C PHE A 462 22.57 -69.16 -28.15
N ASP A 463 22.65 -70.32 -28.69
CA ASP A 463 22.84 -70.58 -30.12
C ASP A 463 21.82 -71.65 -30.59
N SER A 464 22.18 -72.79 -31.09
CA SER A 464 21.29 -73.92 -31.36
C SER A 464 20.71 -74.54 -30.07
N GLN A 465 21.39 -74.35 -28.93
CA GLN A 465 21.00 -74.75 -27.59
C GLN A 465 21.34 -73.67 -26.56
N PRO A 466 20.47 -73.35 -25.63
CA PRO A 466 20.76 -72.42 -24.59
C PRO A 466 21.62 -73.04 -23.45
N TYR A 467 22.50 -72.19 -22.86
CA TYR A 467 23.18 -72.49 -21.61
C TYR A 467 23.15 -71.25 -20.68
N VAL A 468 23.34 -71.42 -19.37
CA VAL A 468 23.30 -70.42 -18.39
C VAL A 468 24.68 -70.10 -17.84
N PRO A 469 25.44 -69.11 -18.45
CA PRO A 469 26.77 -68.77 -17.97
C PRO A 469 26.72 -68.13 -16.59
N VAL A 470 25.70 -67.26 -16.34
CA VAL A 470 25.44 -66.64 -15.02
C VAL A 470 24.11 -67.14 -14.52
N PRO A 471 24.07 -67.91 -13.42
CA PRO A 471 22.81 -68.36 -12.81
C PRO A 471 22.05 -67.18 -12.25
N VAL A 472 20.72 -67.29 -12.20
CA VAL A 472 19.83 -66.23 -11.62
C VAL A 472 19.96 -66.31 -10.09
N GLU A 473 20.77 -65.40 -9.53
CA GLU A 473 21.04 -65.36 -8.10
C GLU A 473 21.16 -63.88 -7.63
N PRO A 474 21.02 -63.54 -6.33
CA PRO A 474 21.29 -62.19 -5.86
C PRO A 474 22.67 -61.70 -6.19
N VAL A 475 22.83 -60.36 -6.51
CA VAL A 475 24.08 -59.76 -6.98
C VAL A 475 25.08 -59.62 -5.84
N LYS A 476 25.56 -60.72 -5.29
CA LYS A 476 26.57 -60.69 -4.19
C LYS A 476 27.98 -60.35 -4.66
N SER A 477 28.31 -60.65 -5.92
CA SER A 477 29.62 -60.37 -6.47
C SER A 477 29.55 -60.08 -7.97
N LYS A 478 29.56 -58.80 -8.31
CA LYS A 478 29.57 -58.32 -9.72
C LYS A 478 30.78 -58.89 -10.48
N ARG A 479 31.99 -58.90 -9.87
CA ARG A 479 33.22 -59.43 -10.49
C ARG A 479 33.10 -60.87 -10.93
N LYS A 480 32.41 -61.75 -10.15
CA LYS A 480 32.21 -63.15 -10.56
C LYS A 480 31.32 -63.23 -11.81
N ALA A 481 30.24 -62.48 -11.83
CA ALA A 481 29.31 -62.41 -12.96
C ALA A 481 30.00 -61.83 -14.20
N GLU A 482 30.76 -60.76 -14.10
CA GLU A 482 31.59 -60.19 -15.20
C GLU A 482 32.59 -61.18 -15.79
N ALA A 483 33.31 -61.95 -14.96
CA ALA A 483 34.24 -62.95 -15.38
C ALA A 483 33.54 -64.08 -16.17
N LEU A 484 32.29 -64.42 -15.77
CA LEU A 484 31.50 -65.44 -16.50
C LEU A 484 30.95 -64.89 -17.84
N ILE A 485 30.46 -63.62 -17.85
CA ILE A 485 30.02 -62.92 -19.09
C ILE A 485 31.16 -62.86 -20.09
N SER A 486 32.42 -62.62 -19.68
CA SER A 486 33.57 -62.47 -20.52
C SER A 486 33.86 -63.70 -21.32
N ARG A 487 33.47 -64.88 -20.81
CA ARG A 487 33.73 -66.19 -21.43
C ARG A 487 32.76 -66.55 -22.56
N ILE A 488 31.71 -65.79 -22.77
CA ILE A 488 30.73 -66.02 -23.84
C ILE A 488 31.42 -65.83 -25.19
N GLN A 489 31.33 -66.83 -26.07
CA GLN A 489 31.94 -66.82 -27.43
C GLN A 489 30.87 -67.15 -28.46
N ALA A 490 30.92 -66.50 -29.61
CA ALA A 490 30.00 -66.74 -30.72
C ALA A 490 30.21 -68.11 -31.34
N SER A 491 29.10 -68.86 -31.46
CA SER A 491 29.10 -70.25 -32.01
C SER A 491 27.67 -70.65 -32.42
N GLY A 492 27.52 -71.57 -33.34
CA GLY A 492 26.22 -72.21 -33.66
C GLY A 492 25.26 -71.37 -34.47
N GLN A 493 24.01 -71.84 -34.59
CA GLN A 493 22.88 -71.19 -35.23
C GLN A 493 21.93 -70.64 -34.19
N THR A 494 21.08 -69.67 -34.55
CA THR A 494 20.15 -69.00 -33.65
C THR A 494 18.94 -69.89 -33.38
N ASN A 495 18.59 -70.11 -32.09
CA ASN A 495 17.28 -70.64 -31.64
C ASN A 495 16.74 -69.93 -30.36
N ILE A 496 15.88 -69.03 -30.57
CA ILE A 496 15.32 -68.18 -29.48
C ILE A 496 14.32 -68.95 -28.57
N TYR A 497 13.52 -69.83 -29.14
CA TYR A 497 12.44 -70.51 -28.40
C TYR A 497 12.94 -71.33 -27.19
N PRO A 498 13.96 -72.22 -27.31
CA PRO A 498 14.49 -72.94 -26.15
C PRO A 498 15.15 -72.05 -25.15
N ALA A 499 15.73 -70.88 -25.57
CA ALA A 499 16.32 -69.88 -24.67
C ALA A 499 15.28 -69.25 -23.80
N LEU A 500 14.18 -68.73 -24.38
CA LEU A 500 13.01 -68.21 -23.62
C LEU A 500 12.41 -69.31 -22.73
N GLY A 501 12.37 -70.56 -23.15
CA GLY A 501 11.94 -71.71 -22.35
C GLY A 501 12.76 -71.91 -21.06
N ILE A 502 14.12 -71.74 -21.16
CA ILE A 502 15.01 -71.77 -20.00
C ILE A 502 14.78 -70.57 -19.11
N VAL A 503 14.77 -69.39 -19.69
CA VAL A 503 14.47 -68.13 -18.94
C VAL A 503 13.14 -68.23 -18.15
N TYR A 504 12.09 -68.75 -18.77
CA TYR A 504 10.81 -68.98 -18.11
C TYR A 504 10.97 -69.91 -16.88
N ARG A 505 11.70 -71.00 -17.00
CA ARG A 505 11.93 -71.96 -15.90
C ARG A 505 12.75 -71.33 -14.75
N LEU A 506 13.68 -70.46 -15.06
CA LEU A 506 14.52 -69.79 -14.08
C LEU A 506 13.75 -68.73 -13.29
N LEU A 507 12.77 -68.07 -13.94
CA LEU A 507 12.08 -66.92 -13.35
C LEU A 507 10.71 -67.25 -12.79
N ARG A 508 9.97 -68.27 -13.31
CA ARG A 508 8.57 -68.53 -12.94
C ARG A 508 8.36 -68.72 -11.44
N ASP A 509 9.26 -69.47 -10.80
CA ASP A 509 9.15 -69.88 -9.41
C ASP A 509 9.89 -68.93 -8.44
N LEU A 510 10.45 -67.82 -8.95
CA LEU A 510 11.14 -66.82 -8.16
C LEU A 510 10.11 -65.82 -7.55
N GLU A 511 10.13 -65.65 -6.22
CA GLU A 511 9.22 -64.74 -5.51
C GLU A 511 9.77 -63.33 -5.46
N VAL A 512 9.77 -62.68 -6.62
CA VAL A 512 10.14 -61.25 -6.75
C VAL A 512 9.03 -60.50 -7.48
N PRO A 513 8.75 -59.20 -7.10
CA PRO A 513 7.67 -58.42 -7.71
C PRO A 513 7.92 -58.16 -9.20
N THR A 514 9.13 -57.90 -9.61
CA THR A 514 9.47 -57.55 -10.99
C THR A 514 10.42 -58.57 -11.61
N LYS A 515 9.98 -59.21 -12.67
CA LYS A 515 10.79 -60.17 -13.45
C LYS A 515 10.91 -59.63 -14.87
N HIS A 516 12.13 -59.35 -15.28
CA HIS A 516 12.37 -58.74 -16.60
C HIS A 516 13.40 -59.49 -17.39
N VAL A 517 13.14 -59.61 -18.66
CA VAL A 517 14.06 -60.27 -19.61
C VAL A 517 14.40 -59.27 -20.71
N ILE A 518 15.68 -59.11 -20.98
CA ILE A 518 16.16 -58.41 -22.17
C ILE A 518 16.73 -59.44 -23.15
N LEU A 519 16.03 -59.65 -24.25
CA LEU A 519 16.44 -60.58 -25.32
C LEU A 519 17.19 -59.79 -26.40
N LEU A 520 18.44 -60.16 -26.62
CA LEU A 520 19.30 -59.61 -27.65
C LEU A 520 19.53 -60.62 -28.78
N SER A 521 19.09 -60.34 -29.99
CA SER A 521 19.30 -61.19 -31.20
C SER A 521 19.09 -60.37 -32.48
N ASP A 522 19.53 -60.89 -33.62
CA ASP A 522 19.11 -60.34 -34.90
C ASP A 522 17.79 -60.95 -35.41
N GLY A 523 17.16 -61.84 -34.65
CA GLY A 523 15.84 -62.38 -34.90
C GLY A 523 15.71 -63.44 -35.98
N ASP A 524 16.84 -63.91 -36.59
CA ASP A 524 16.82 -64.97 -37.55
C ASP A 524 16.84 -66.36 -36.84
N THR A 525 15.62 -66.86 -36.56
CA THR A 525 15.43 -68.09 -35.78
C THR A 525 14.39 -69.05 -36.39
N ALA A 526 14.40 -70.27 -35.99
CA ALA A 526 13.40 -71.27 -36.42
C ALA A 526 12.00 -70.90 -35.97
N PRO A 527 10.94 -71.10 -36.80
CA PRO A 527 9.54 -70.89 -36.37
C PRO A 527 9.17 -71.75 -35.18
N ALA A 528 8.48 -71.21 -34.21
CA ALA A 528 8.03 -71.93 -33.02
C ALA A 528 6.76 -71.26 -32.43
N GLU A 529 6.12 -71.91 -31.40
CA GLU A 529 4.93 -71.36 -30.72
C GLU A 529 5.33 -70.32 -29.71
N TYR A 530 5.90 -69.15 -30.13
CA TYR A 530 6.40 -68.07 -29.29
C TYR A 530 5.28 -67.44 -28.52
N GLU A 531 4.13 -67.14 -29.15
CA GLU A 531 2.99 -66.52 -28.51
C GLU A 531 2.52 -67.30 -27.28
N ARG A 532 2.42 -68.61 -27.38
CA ARG A 532 1.98 -69.46 -26.27
C ARG A 532 3.00 -69.47 -25.12
N LEU A 533 4.28 -69.40 -25.40
CA LEU A 533 5.33 -69.36 -24.39
C LEU A 533 5.33 -67.99 -23.70
N LEU A 534 5.31 -66.91 -24.46
CA LEU A 534 5.33 -65.53 -23.92
C LEU A 534 4.05 -65.21 -23.12
N LYS A 535 2.91 -65.74 -23.54
CA LYS A 535 1.69 -65.67 -22.72
C LYS A 535 1.86 -66.35 -21.35
N ARG A 536 2.47 -67.53 -21.26
CA ARG A 536 2.79 -68.17 -19.97
C ARG A 536 3.83 -67.36 -19.17
N MET A 537 4.80 -66.74 -19.84
CA MET A 537 5.75 -65.86 -19.16
C MET A 537 5.03 -64.65 -18.55
N ARG A 538 4.15 -64.00 -19.28
CA ARG A 538 3.33 -62.91 -18.83
C ARG A 538 2.41 -63.29 -17.64
N ASP A 539 1.75 -64.46 -17.76
CA ASP A 539 0.89 -64.98 -16.69
C ASP A 539 1.68 -65.29 -15.38
N SER A 540 3.03 -65.33 -15.46
CA SER A 540 3.99 -65.45 -14.36
C SER A 540 4.68 -64.12 -14.01
N ASN A 541 4.13 -62.98 -14.44
CA ASN A 541 4.66 -61.64 -14.27
C ASN A 541 6.09 -61.46 -14.83
N ILE A 542 6.45 -62.16 -15.95
CA ILE A 542 7.72 -62.05 -16.63
C ILE A 542 7.54 -61.17 -17.88
N VAL A 543 8.13 -60.00 -17.91
CA VAL A 543 8.13 -59.04 -19.02
C VAL A 543 9.35 -59.34 -19.92
N VAL A 544 9.16 -59.30 -21.24
CA VAL A 544 10.24 -59.59 -22.22
C VAL A 544 10.41 -58.44 -23.17
N SER A 545 11.49 -57.66 -22.99
CA SER A 545 11.92 -56.65 -23.95
C SER A 545 12.91 -57.23 -24.92
N THR A 546 12.93 -56.70 -26.14
CA THR A 546 13.79 -57.20 -27.23
C THR A 546 14.69 -56.10 -27.76
N VAL A 547 15.96 -56.48 -28.06
CA VAL A 547 16.93 -55.62 -28.72
C VAL A 547 17.34 -56.31 -30.01
N THR A 548 16.96 -55.76 -31.16
CA THR A 548 17.25 -56.26 -32.47
C THR A 548 18.56 -55.65 -33.00
N ILE A 549 19.47 -56.44 -33.46
CA ILE A 549 20.79 -56.01 -34.01
C ILE A 549 20.78 -55.98 -35.54
N GLY A 550 20.87 -54.74 -36.10
CA GLY A 550 20.94 -54.52 -37.53
C GLY A 550 19.61 -54.75 -38.27
N GLU A 551 19.62 -54.49 -39.59
CA GLU A 551 18.42 -54.59 -40.45
C GLU A 551 18.30 -55.96 -41.16
N GLY A 552 19.32 -56.74 -41.06
CA GLY A 552 19.45 -58.00 -41.87
C GLY A 552 18.79 -59.24 -41.32
N GLY A 553 18.19 -59.20 -40.14
CA GLY A 553 17.47 -60.29 -39.48
C GLY A 553 15.95 -60.20 -39.61
N ASN A 554 15.24 -60.64 -38.58
CA ASN A 554 13.75 -60.52 -38.48
C ASN A 554 13.29 -59.56 -37.42
N PRO A 555 13.39 -58.26 -37.69
CA PRO A 555 12.92 -57.25 -36.70
C PRO A 555 11.40 -57.35 -36.40
N GLY A 556 10.63 -57.86 -37.38
CA GLY A 556 9.20 -58.11 -37.21
C GLY A 556 8.90 -59.13 -36.14
N LEU A 557 9.61 -60.23 -36.10
CA LEU A 557 9.50 -61.24 -35.04
C LEU A 557 9.93 -60.69 -33.69
N MET A 558 11.06 -59.98 -33.62
CA MET A 558 11.55 -59.40 -32.36
C MET A 558 10.55 -58.45 -31.78
N ARG A 559 9.90 -57.63 -32.58
CA ARG A 559 8.81 -56.77 -32.17
C ARG A 559 7.61 -57.55 -31.66
N GLN A 560 7.18 -58.58 -32.38
CA GLN A 560 6.08 -59.45 -31.91
C GLN A 560 6.42 -60.15 -30.58
N LEU A 561 7.66 -60.56 -30.35
CA LEU A 561 8.11 -61.14 -29.09
C LEU A 561 7.99 -60.14 -27.92
N SER A 562 8.37 -58.89 -28.12
CA SER A 562 8.18 -57.87 -27.10
C SER A 562 6.69 -57.54 -26.86
N ASP A 563 5.88 -57.47 -27.93
CA ASP A 563 4.46 -57.20 -27.84
C ASP A 563 3.73 -58.31 -27.04
N TRP A 564 4.00 -59.60 -27.35
CA TRP A 564 3.44 -60.73 -26.59
C TRP A 564 3.94 -60.84 -25.16
N GLY A 565 5.20 -60.37 -24.95
CA GLY A 565 5.83 -60.35 -23.61
C GLY A 565 5.58 -59.08 -22.80
N GLU A 566 4.72 -58.14 -23.27
CA GLU A 566 4.42 -56.87 -22.66
C GLU A 566 5.63 -55.98 -22.34
N GLY A 567 6.74 -56.16 -23.14
CA GLY A 567 7.95 -55.40 -23.03
C GLY A 567 8.15 -54.38 -24.14
N ARG A 568 9.34 -53.84 -24.25
CA ARG A 568 9.73 -52.85 -25.26
C ARG A 568 10.60 -53.45 -26.36
N ASN A 569 10.47 -52.92 -27.59
CA ASN A 569 11.34 -53.33 -28.68
C ASN A 569 12.30 -52.20 -29.04
N TYR A 570 13.58 -52.51 -29.12
CA TYR A 570 14.65 -51.62 -29.53
C TYR A 570 15.33 -52.11 -30.79
N LEU A 571 15.71 -51.21 -31.69
CA LEU A 571 16.47 -51.50 -32.88
C LEU A 571 17.87 -50.87 -32.77
N ALA A 572 18.91 -51.68 -32.63
CA ALA A 572 20.30 -51.26 -32.64
C ALA A 572 20.81 -51.30 -34.08
N LEU A 573 20.79 -50.17 -34.79
CA LEU A 573 21.30 -50.06 -36.18
C LEU A 573 22.81 -50.28 -36.24
N SER A 574 23.55 -49.94 -35.20
CA SER A 574 24.98 -50.23 -35.04
C SER A 574 25.21 -50.96 -33.71
N ALA A 575 26.23 -51.79 -33.67
CA ALA A 575 26.54 -52.64 -32.50
C ALA A 575 26.99 -51.82 -31.27
N ASP A 576 27.53 -50.63 -31.44
CA ASP A 576 28.02 -49.72 -30.39
C ASP A 576 26.88 -49.04 -29.62
N SER A 577 25.66 -49.03 -30.19
CA SER A 577 24.49 -48.53 -29.47
C SER A 577 23.89 -49.53 -28.44
N ILE A 578 24.30 -50.82 -28.49
CA ILE A 578 23.75 -51.88 -27.64
C ILE A 578 23.93 -51.59 -26.12
N PRO A 579 25.11 -51.21 -25.62
CA PRO A 579 25.31 -50.93 -24.21
C PRO A 579 24.41 -49.78 -23.70
N GLN A 580 24.23 -48.73 -24.51
CA GLN A 580 23.39 -47.58 -24.18
C GLN A 580 21.90 -47.97 -24.07
N ILE A 581 21.40 -48.80 -25.05
CA ILE A 581 20.04 -49.33 -25.05
C ILE A 581 19.77 -50.15 -23.80
N PHE A 582 20.72 -51.03 -23.42
CA PHE A 582 20.57 -51.86 -22.21
C PHE A 582 20.60 -51.05 -20.93
N THR A 583 21.48 -50.07 -20.87
CA THR A 583 21.52 -49.13 -19.73
C THR A 583 20.19 -48.41 -19.56
N GLU A 584 19.63 -47.90 -20.66
CA GLU A 584 18.33 -47.23 -20.67
C GLU A 584 17.18 -48.16 -20.23
N GLU A 585 17.12 -49.38 -20.81
CA GLU A 585 16.11 -50.35 -20.48
C GLU A 585 16.22 -50.79 -19.00
N THR A 586 17.45 -51.02 -18.53
CA THR A 586 17.68 -51.42 -17.15
C THR A 586 17.30 -50.33 -16.16
N LYS A 587 17.60 -49.05 -16.43
CA LYS A 587 17.16 -47.90 -15.62
C LYS A 587 15.62 -47.84 -15.53
N LYS A 588 14.91 -48.08 -16.64
CA LYS A 588 13.45 -48.11 -16.64
C LYS A 588 12.85 -49.25 -15.82
N VAL A 589 13.53 -50.41 -15.78
CA VAL A 589 13.14 -51.61 -15.02
C VAL A 589 13.43 -51.44 -13.54
N VAL A 590 14.60 -50.92 -13.20
CA VAL A 590 15.00 -50.65 -11.79
C VAL A 590 14.16 -49.55 -11.16
N GLY A 591 13.60 -48.65 -11.99
CA GLY A 591 12.79 -47.52 -11.52
C GLY A 591 13.67 -46.52 -10.78
N THR A 592 14.08 -45.44 -11.43
CA THR A 592 14.70 -44.28 -10.79
C THR A 592 13.62 -43.24 -10.62
N SER A 593 13.50 -42.58 -9.44
CA SER A 593 12.62 -41.41 -9.28
C SER A 593 13.15 -40.21 -10.08
N LEU A 594 14.20 -40.37 -10.84
CA LEU A 594 14.75 -39.44 -11.78
C LEU A 594 14.12 -39.69 -13.15
N VAL A 595 13.32 -38.75 -13.62
CA VAL A 595 12.68 -38.85 -14.96
C VAL A 595 13.47 -37.98 -15.93
N GLU A 596 14.19 -38.62 -16.86
CA GLU A 596 14.96 -37.92 -17.92
C GLU A 596 14.28 -38.14 -19.27
N GLU A 597 13.28 -37.35 -19.54
CA GLU A 597 12.56 -37.28 -20.81
C GLU A 597 12.07 -35.85 -21.07
N PRO A 598 11.87 -35.46 -22.34
CA PRO A 598 11.35 -34.12 -22.65
C PRO A 598 9.94 -33.91 -22.07
N ILE A 599 9.78 -32.88 -21.25
CA ILE A 599 8.57 -32.57 -20.48
C ILE A 599 8.07 -31.19 -20.86
N LEU A 600 6.82 -31.07 -21.29
CA LEU A 600 6.15 -29.80 -21.45
C LEU A 600 5.57 -29.37 -20.11
N THR A 601 5.76 -28.10 -19.80
CA THR A 601 5.22 -27.50 -18.58
C THR A 601 3.78 -27.06 -18.77
N VAL A 602 2.91 -27.42 -17.84
CA VAL A 602 1.48 -27.05 -17.84
C VAL A 602 1.17 -26.27 -16.59
N MET A 603 0.56 -25.09 -16.73
CA MET A 603 0.08 -24.31 -15.59
C MET A 603 -1.17 -24.99 -15.03
N LYS A 604 -1.10 -25.46 -13.77
CA LYS A 604 -2.22 -26.07 -13.07
C LYS A 604 -3.05 -25.02 -12.35
N GLN A 605 -2.41 -24.05 -11.71
CA GLN A 605 -3.06 -22.96 -11.00
C GLN A 605 -2.48 -21.62 -11.45
N PRO A 606 -3.32 -20.70 -11.99
CA PRO A 606 -2.89 -19.35 -12.26
C PRO A 606 -2.50 -18.65 -10.96
N THR A 607 -1.32 -18.06 -10.92
CA THR A 607 -0.85 -17.28 -9.77
C THR A 607 -0.37 -15.92 -10.21
N GLY A 608 -0.61 -14.90 -9.39
CA GLY A 608 -0.11 -13.54 -9.64
C GLY A 608 1.41 -13.47 -9.75
N SER A 609 2.14 -14.40 -9.09
CA SER A 609 3.61 -14.47 -9.17
C SER A 609 4.15 -14.90 -10.53
N LEU A 610 3.33 -15.45 -11.43
CA LEU A 610 3.71 -15.76 -12.81
C LEU A 610 2.87 -14.98 -13.84
N ALA A 611 2.25 -13.89 -13.44
CA ALA A 611 1.43 -13.06 -14.33
C ALA A 611 2.27 -12.50 -15.50
N GLY A 612 1.71 -12.59 -16.69
CA GLY A 612 2.35 -12.06 -17.90
C GLY A 612 3.57 -12.87 -18.40
N ILE A 613 3.73 -14.11 -17.94
CA ILE A 613 4.70 -15.06 -18.50
C ILE A 613 3.98 -15.98 -19.47
N ASP A 614 4.45 -16.04 -20.71
CA ASP A 614 3.92 -16.95 -21.72
C ASP A 614 4.59 -18.32 -21.60
N LEU A 615 4.03 -19.18 -20.75
CA LEU A 615 4.53 -20.55 -20.59
C LEU A 615 4.26 -21.46 -21.82
N GLN A 616 3.42 -21.04 -22.76
CA GLN A 616 3.20 -21.81 -23.98
C GLN A 616 4.42 -21.75 -24.92
N SER A 617 5.19 -20.66 -24.84
CA SER A 617 6.44 -20.49 -25.55
C SER A 617 7.64 -21.16 -24.84
N ALA A 618 7.47 -21.67 -23.62
CA ALA A 618 8.54 -22.31 -22.87
C ALA A 618 8.94 -23.64 -23.51
N PRO A 619 10.24 -23.88 -23.76
CA PRO A 619 10.72 -25.13 -24.33
C PRO A 619 10.55 -26.30 -23.33
N PRO A 620 10.61 -27.56 -23.80
CA PRO A 620 10.55 -28.69 -22.90
C PRO A 620 11.71 -28.72 -21.91
N LEU A 621 11.44 -29.11 -20.65
CA LEU A 621 12.47 -29.52 -19.71
C LEU A 621 12.95 -30.94 -20.05
N GLN A 622 14.21 -31.26 -19.84
CA GLN A 622 14.80 -32.53 -20.17
C GLN A 622 14.79 -33.57 -19.03
N GLY A 623 14.31 -33.16 -17.87
CA GLY A 623 14.18 -34.03 -16.70
C GLY A 623 13.60 -33.35 -15.48
N HIS A 624 13.15 -34.17 -14.53
CA HIS A 624 12.67 -33.71 -13.20
C HIS A 624 12.79 -34.84 -12.16
N ILE A 625 12.71 -34.47 -10.90
CA ILE A 625 12.64 -35.40 -9.78
C ILE A 625 11.16 -35.72 -9.52
N ALA A 626 10.85 -37.02 -9.35
CA ALA A 626 9.53 -37.45 -8.93
C ALA A 626 9.30 -37.09 -7.46
N VAL A 627 8.26 -36.28 -7.20
CA VAL A 627 7.86 -35.84 -5.86
C VAL A 627 6.34 -35.89 -5.71
N LYS A 628 5.89 -35.96 -4.48
CA LYS A 628 4.48 -35.86 -4.12
C LYS A 628 4.23 -34.53 -3.42
N ALA A 629 3.39 -33.66 -3.99
CA ALA A 629 3.00 -32.42 -3.33
C ALA A 629 2.29 -32.70 -2.00
N LYS A 630 2.63 -31.94 -0.98
CA LYS A 630 1.95 -31.96 0.33
C LYS A 630 0.52 -31.40 0.21
N ASP A 631 -0.42 -31.88 1.02
CA ASP A 631 -1.86 -31.54 0.90
C ASP A 631 -2.14 -30.03 0.97
N THR A 632 -1.35 -29.26 1.72
CA THR A 632 -1.49 -27.82 1.89
C THR A 632 -0.66 -27.00 0.90
N ALA A 633 0.12 -27.65 0.05
CA ALA A 633 0.97 -27.00 -0.91
C ALA A 633 0.21 -26.63 -2.19
N GLU A 634 0.49 -25.44 -2.71
CA GLU A 634 0.01 -24.97 -3.99
C GLU A 634 0.90 -25.57 -5.11
N THR A 635 0.31 -26.36 -5.99
CA THR A 635 0.99 -26.86 -7.18
C THR A 635 0.73 -25.91 -8.35
N ILE A 636 1.73 -25.14 -8.75
CA ILE A 636 1.63 -24.10 -9.80
C ILE A 636 1.85 -24.72 -11.19
N LEU A 637 2.94 -25.46 -11.38
CA LEU A 637 3.27 -26.10 -12.65
C LEU A 637 3.29 -27.63 -12.48
N VAL A 638 2.84 -28.31 -13.52
CA VAL A 638 2.86 -29.78 -13.62
C VAL A 638 3.39 -30.22 -14.98
N THR A 639 3.83 -31.50 -15.08
CA THR A 639 4.09 -32.15 -16.36
C THR A 639 2.80 -32.42 -17.13
N GLN A 640 2.89 -32.85 -18.41
CA GLN A 640 1.71 -33.32 -19.17
C GLN A 640 1.01 -34.52 -18.48
N GLN A 641 1.74 -35.31 -17.70
CA GLN A 641 1.21 -36.44 -16.95
C GLN A 641 0.65 -36.05 -15.58
N GLY A 642 0.77 -34.79 -15.20
CA GLY A 642 0.25 -34.26 -13.94
C GLY A 642 1.21 -34.32 -12.75
N ALA A 643 2.47 -34.72 -12.96
CA ALA A 643 3.50 -34.72 -11.91
C ALA A 643 3.89 -33.28 -11.52
N PRO A 644 4.11 -32.95 -10.25
CA PRO A 644 4.46 -31.61 -9.78
C PRO A 644 5.83 -31.15 -10.32
N LEU A 645 5.89 -29.98 -10.98
CA LEU A 645 7.13 -29.34 -11.42
C LEU A 645 7.49 -28.11 -10.57
N LEU A 646 6.50 -27.30 -10.20
CA LEU A 646 6.69 -26.15 -9.34
C LEU A 646 5.61 -26.15 -8.26
N THR A 647 6.05 -26.25 -7.02
CA THR A 647 5.17 -26.22 -5.85
C THR A 647 5.59 -25.12 -4.89
N ARG A 648 4.64 -24.56 -4.18
CA ARG A 648 4.84 -23.46 -3.23
C ARG A 648 3.94 -23.63 -2.01
N TRP A 649 4.43 -23.20 -0.84
CA TRP A 649 3.61 -23.02 0.36
C TRP A 649 4.19 -21.95 1.28
N GLN A 650 3.44 -21.60 2.29
CA GLN A 650 3.93 -20.81 3.41
C GLN A 650 4.33 -21.75 4.55
N TYR A 651 5.54 -21.57 5.08
CA TYR A 651 6.04 -22.33 6.22
C TYR A 651 6.44 -21.37 7.35
N GLY A 652 5.62 -21.33 8.43
CA GLY A 652 5.77 -20.30 9.46
C GLY A 652 5.55 -18.91 8.89
N LEU A 653 6.50 -18.00 9.09
CA LEU A 653 6.47 -16.65 8.56
C LEU A 653 7.00 -16.56 7.12
N GLY A 654 7.81 -17.52 6.68
CA GLY A 654 8.44 -17.52 5.36
C GLY A 654 7.68 -18.33 4.33
N LYS A 655 8.18 -18.26 3.11
CA LYS A 655 7.63 -18.99 1.95
C LYS A 655 8.69 -19.88 1.36
N THR A 656 8.29 -21.09 0.94
CA THR A 656 9.19 -21.99 0.24
C THR A 656 8.63 -22.39 -1.12
N VAL A 657 9.53 -22.52 -2.06
CA VAL A 657 9.27 -22.97 -3.42
C VAL A 657 10.16 -24.16 -3.70
N PHE A 658 9.58 -25.18 -4.33
CA PHE A 658 10.32 -26.31 -4.85
C PHE A 658 10.07 -26.45 -6.35
N PHE A 659 11.13 -26.32 -7.13
CA PHE A 659 11.18 -26.60 -8.55
C PHE A 659 11.88 -27.93 -8.74
N THR A 660 11.18 -28.92 -9.27
CA THR A 660 11.67 -30.31 -9.34
C THR A 660 12.65 -30.60 -10.48
N SER A 661 12.85 -29.61 -11.37
CA SER A 661 13.93 -29.64 -12.38
C SER A 661 15.11 -28.77 -11.91
N ASP A 662 16.13 -28.62 -12.73
CA ASP A 662 17.27 -27.77 -12.46
C ASP A 662 17.11 -26.35 -13.00
N VAL A 663 18.05 -25.47 -12.69
CA VAL A 663 18.08 -24.07 -13.15
C VAL A 663 19.27 -23.76 -14.06
N LYS A 664 19.90 -24.79 -14.59
CA LYS A 664 21.16 -24.75 -15.32
C LYS A 664 21.05 -25.44 -16.68
N ASN A 665 22.16 -25.57 -17.39
CA ASN A 665 22.21 -26.09 -18.73
C ASN A 665 22.20 -27.64 -18.82
N ARG A 666 21.53 -28.32 -17.90
CA ARG A 666 21.35 -29.77 -17.90
C ARG A 666 19.91 -30.10 -18.32
N TRP A 667 18.97 -30.18 -17.39
CA TRP A 667 17.56 -30.44 -17.70
C TRP A 667 16.84 -29.20 -18.21
N SER A 668 17.29 -28.03 -17.81
CA SER A 668 16.78 -26.72 -18.23
C SER A 668 17.63 -26.04 -19.32
N ALA A 669 18.42 -26.82 -20.08
CA ALA A 669 19.33 -26.28 -21.11
C ALA A 669 18.62 -25.35 -22.12
N ASP A 670 17.45 -25.75 -22.59
CA ASP A 670 16.64 -24.93 -23.50
C ASP A 670 15.94 -23.75 -22.77
N TRP A 671 15.60 -23.94 -21.50
CA TRP A 671 14.98 -22.89 -20.65
C TRP A 671 15.92 -21.72 -20.39
N VAL A 672 17.20 -21.99 -20.17
CA VAL A 672 18.22 -20.94 -19.96
C VAL A 672 18.30 -19.98 -21.16
N GLN A 673 18.01 -20.48 -22.37
CA GLN A 673 18.01 -19.70 -23.61
C GLN A 673 16.64 -19.06 -23.91
N TRP A 674 15.60 -19.44 -23.19
CA TRP A 674 14.25 -18.91 -23.38
C TRP A 674 14.14 -17.48 -22.87
N GLU A 675 13.59 -16.57 -23.69
CA GLU A 675 13.40 -15.14 -23.32
C GLU A 675 12.62 -14.93 -22.00
N GLY A 676 11.75 -15.88 -21.66
CA GLY A 676 10.96 -15.87 -20.43
C GLY A 676 11.73 -16.27 -19.16
N TYR A 677 12.93 -16.84 -19.26
CA TYR A 677 13.69 -17.41 -18.15
C TYR A 677 13.97 -16.39 -17.04
N GLY A 678 14.54 -15.24 -17.37
CA GLY A 678 14.83 -14.18 -16.41
C GLY A 678 13.58 -13.63 -15.72
N LYS A 679 12.50 -13.45 -16.50
CA LYS A 679 11.20 -12.98 -15.95
C LYS A 679 10.58 -14.02 -15.02
N PHE A 680 10.64 -15.31 -15.39
CA PHE A 680 10.13 -16.40 -14.57
C PHE A 680 10.82 -16.46 -13.21
N TRP A 681 12.15 -16.54 -13.21
CA TRP A 681 12.91 -16.66 -11.96
C TRP A 681 12.86 -15.41 -11.12
N SER A 682 12.89 -14.23 -11.73
CA SER A 682 12.78 -12.96 -10.97
C SER A 682 11.44 -12.80 -10.28
N GLN A 683 10.33 -13.10 -10.95
CA GLN A 683 9.00 -13.04 -10.35
C GLN A 683 8.82 -14.10 -9.26
N LEU A 684 9.31 -15.31 -9.50
CA LEU A 684 9.26 -16.39 -8.53
C LEU A 684 10.07 -16.03 -7.27
N THR A 685 11.28 -15.50 -7.44
CA THR A 685 12.14 -15.05 -6.34
C THR A 685 11.47 -13.93 -5.55
N ARG A 686 10.90 -12.90 -6.21
CA ARG A 686 10.13 -11.85 -5.51
C ARG A 686 8.97 -12.40 -4.70
N SER A 687 8.31 -13.45 -5.18
CA SER A 687 7.17 -14.06 -4.48
C SER A 687 7.54 -14.72 -3.15
N VAL A 688 8.80 -15.06 -2.95
CA VAL A 688 9.31 -15.72 -1.73
C VAL A 688 10.19 -14.81 -0.88
N THR A 689 10.78 -13.74 -1.44
CA THR A 689 11.59 -12.79 -0.65
C THR A 689 10.77 -12.25 0.51
N LYS A 690 11.45 -11.96 1.61
CA LYS A 690 10.84 -11.35 2.79
C LYS A 690 10.11 -10.07 2.37
N GLN A 691 8.86 -9.92 2.83
CA GLN A 691 8.08 -8.71 2.57
C GLN A 691 8.74 -7.50 3.22
N LEU A 692 8.75 -6.38 2.50
CA LEU A 692 9.19 -5.10 3.03
C LEU A 692 8.30 -4.65 4.17
N GLY A 693 8.90 -4.05 5.16
CA GLY A 693 8.19 -3.46 6.28
C GLY A 693 8.46 -4.17 7.60
N SER A 694 8.52 -3.38 8.62
CA SER A 694 8.57 -3.85 9.99
C SER A 694 7.16 -4.16 10.47
N THR A 695 6.98 -5.26 11.17
CA THR A 695 5.74 -5.52 11.92
C THR A 695 5.67 -4.69 13.20
N THR A 696 6.72 -3.98 13.55
CA THR A 696 6.88 -3.28 14.83
C THR A 696 7.05 -1.75 14.70
N VAL A 697 7.42 -1.25 13.51
CA VAL A 697 7.67 0.17 13.25
C VAL A 697 6.92 0.61 12.01
N PHE A 698 6.01 1.57 12.15
CA PHE A 698 5.30 2.19 11.04
C PHE A 698 5.53 3.70 11.11
N PHE A 699 6.21 4.24 10.11
CA PHE A 699 6.48 5.66 10.00
C PHE A 699 5.93 6.18 8.69
N SER A 700 4.96 7.09 8.77
CA SER A 700 4.35 7.75 7.61
C SER A 700 4.51 9.26 7.71
N GLY A 701 4.42 9.90 6.56
CA GLY A 701 4.38 11.34 6.44
C GLY A 701 3.30 11.72 5.44
N ASP A 702 2.41 12.61 5.87
CA ASP A 702 1.30 13.09 5.07
C ASP A 702 1.23 14.62 5.10
N ARG A 703 0.61 15.21 4.12
CA ARG A 703 0.28 16.63 4.13
C ARG A 703 -1.14 16.83 4.64
N GLU A 704 -1.29 17.61 5.70
CA GLU A 704 -2.59 18.08 6.18
C GLU A 704 -2.60 19.61 6.11
N ASN A 705 -3.42 20.16 5.23
CA ASN A 705 -3.50 21.59 4.96
C ASN A 705 -2.11 22.22 4.69
N GLU A 706 -1.72 23.22 5.46
CA GLU A 706 -0.45 23.95 5.39
C GLU A 706 0.64 23.37 6.31
N ALA A 707 0.56 22.07 6.62
CA ALA A 707 1.51 21.41 7.50
C ALA A 707 1.90 20.02 7.01
N ALA A 708 3.14 19.64 7.27
CA ALA A 708 3.61 18.26 7.19
C ALA A 708 3.29 17.54 8.49
N VAL A 709 2.65 16.40 8.40
CA VAL A 709 2.26 15.57 9.54
C VAL A 709 3.00 14.26 9.48
N PHE A 710 3.79 13.97 10.52
CA PHE A 710 4.53 12.74 10.66
C PHE A 710 3.89 11.89 11.74
N ASN A 711 3.55 10.64 11.40
CA ASN A 711 2.97 9.67 12.33
C ASN A 711 3.92 8.49 12.49
N LEU A 712 4.18 8.10 13.74
CA LEU A 712 5.02 6.95 14.10
C LEU A 712 4.22 6.02 14.99
N THR A 713 4.10 4.74 14.59
CA THR A 713 3.52 3.70 15.44
C THR A 713 4.60 2.68 15.80
N LEU A 714 4.74 2.40 17.08
CA LEU A 714 5.73 1.48 17.61
C LEU A 714 5.07 0.32 18.36
N LEU A 715 5.43 -0.90 17.94
CA LEU A 715 4.99 -2.15 18.57
C LEU A 715 6.20 -2.93 19.09
N THR A 716 5.95 -3.85 20.01
CA THR A 716 6.92 -4.90 20.38
C THR A 716 6.83 -6.05 19.40
N GLU A 717 7.80 -6.97 19.39
CA GLU A 717 7.73 -8.21 18.58
C GLU A 717 6.47 -9.06 18.89
N GLY A 718 5.93 -8.94 20.10
CA GLY A 718 4.67 -9.58 20.49
C GLY A 718 3.40 -8.82 20.11
N GLY A 719 3.50 -7.71 19.34
CA GLY A 719 2.36 -6.93 18.87
C GLY A 719 1.76 -5.96 19.90
N SER A 720 2.39 -5.79 21.06
CA SER A 720 1.94 -4.82 22.07
C SER A 720 2.46 -3.41 21.77
N TYR A 721 1.67 -2.38 22.06
CA TYR A 721 2.06 -0.99 21.85
C TYR A 721 3.19 -0.54 22.80
N ARG A 722 4.20 0.14 22.27
CA ARG A 722 5.26 0.77 23.04
C ARG A 722 4.85 2.18 23.43
N ASN A 723 4.53 2.37 24.72
CA ASN A 723 3.99 3.63 25.24
C ASN A 723 5.04 4.40 26.06
N SER A 724 4.76 5.68 26.27
CA SER A 724 5.54 6.58 27.17
C SER A 724 7.00 6.72 26.72
N LEU A 725 7.26 6.63 25.42
CA LEU A 725 8.54 6.94 24.83
C LEU A 725 8.60 8.42 24.44
N SER A 726 9.81 8.94 24.26
CA SER A 726 10.06 10.30 23.77
C SER A 726 10.81 10.25 22.43
N PRO A 727 10.18 9.75 21.36
CA PRO A 727 10.83 9.70 20.06
C PRO A 727 11.07 11.11 19.53
N LYS A 728 12.24 11.33 18.92
CA LYS A 728 12.63 12.58 18.29
C LYS A 728 12.75 12.40 16.79
N LEU A 729 12.29 13.40 16.05
CA LEU A 729 12.54 13.49 14.63
C LEU A 729 13.59 14.57 14.35
N ARG A 730 14.57 14.23 13.56
CA ARG A 730 15.43 15.18 12.89
C ARG A 730 14.65 15.71 11.70
N VAL A 731 14.23 16.97 11.80
CA VAL A 731 13.45 17.66 10.78
C VAL A 731 14.36 18.62 10.03
N THR A 732 14.35 18.53 8.71
CA THR A 732 15.09 19.41 7.82
C THR A 732 14.10 20.21 6.98
N VAL A 733 14.22 21.54 7.03
CA VAL A 733 13.44 22.49 6.19
C VAL A 733 14.46 23.30 5.40
N GLY A 734 14.51 23.09 4.09
CA GLY A 734 15.54 23.68 3.25
C GLY A 734 16.95 23.27 3.68
N GLN A 735 17.72 24.20 4.28
CA GLN A 735 19.07 23.94 4.83
C GLN A 735 19.10 23.91 6.36
N GLU A 736 17.99 24.19 7.02
CA GLU A 736 17.91 24.20 8.49
C GLU A 736 17.54 22.82 9.01
N GLU A 737 18.30 22.32 9.98
CA GLU A 737 18.09 21.04 10.63
C GLU A 737 17.79 21.26 12.12
N SER A 738 16.74 20.63 12.62
CA SER A 738 16.30 20.71 14.01
C SER A 738 15.87 19.33 14.53
N SER A 739 16.08 19.09 15.82
CA SER A 739 15.58 17.89 16.51
C SER A 739 14.31 18.25 17.27
N VAL A 740 13.21 17.57 16.98
CA VAL A 740 11.88 17.88 17.51
C VAL A 740 11.25 16.65 18.13
N ASP A 741 10.72 16.79 19.35
CA ASP A 741 10.03 15.72 20.08
C ASP A 741 8.67 15.43 19.43
N MET A 742 8.32 14.15 19.28
CA MET A 742 6.96 13.74 18.89
C MET A 742 6.05 13.61 20.10
N SER A 743 4.80 14.00 19.95
CA SER A 743 3.79 13.86 20.98
C SER A 743 3.02 12.54 20.84
N GLN A 744 2.84 11.81 21.94
CA GLN A 744 1.98 10.62 21.95
C GLN A 744 0.52 11.01 21.88
N ILE A 745 -0.20 10.54 20.85
CA ILE A 745 -1.62 10.83 20.63
C ILE A 745 -2.54 9.67 21.02
N SER A 746 -2.02 8.44 20.98
CA SER A 746 -2.74 7.23 21.40
C SER A 746 -1.73 6.12 21.75
N PRO A 747 -2.16 4.96 22.27
CA PRO A 747 -1.25 3.88 22.60
C PRO A 747 -0.30 3.52 21.44
N GLY A 748 1.03 3.67 21.68
CA GLY A 748 2.08 3.40 20.71
C GLY A 748 2.15 4.32 19.51
N GLN A 749 1.28 5.34 19.43
CA GLN A 749 1.21 6.27 18.31
C GLN A 749 1.71 7.65 18.71
N TYR A 750 2.64 8.14 17.92
CA TYR A 750 3.29 9.44 18.12
C TYR A 750 3.11 10.28 16.87
N ARG A 751 2.90 11.58 17.06
CA ARG A 751 2.64 12.53 15.99
C ARG A 751 3.48 13.78 16.14
N LEU A 752 3.95 14.32 15.02
CA LEU A 752 4.56 15.63 14.90
C LEU A 752 3.90 16.38 13.75
N VAL A 753 3.55 17.64 13.99
CA VAL A 753 3.00 18.55 12.97
C VAL A 753 4.00 19.69 12.79
N VAL A 754 4.45 19.89 11.56
CA VAL A 754 5.40 20.93 11.20
C VAL A 754 4.76 21.80 10.12
N PRO A 755 4.48 23.09 10.38
CA PRO A 755 3.90 23.97 9.37
C PRO A 755 4.91 24.22 8.24
N PHE A 756 4.43 24.31 7.01
CA PHE A 756 5.26 24.71 5.88
C PHE A 756 5.66 26.19 5.99
N ILE A 757 6.91 26.47 5.69
CA ILE A 757 7.45 27.82 5.57
C ILE A 757 7.81 28.03 4.10
N GLY A 758 6.95 28.75 3.38
CA GLY A 758 7.13 28.96 1.93
C GLY A 758 6.94 27.67 1.12
N GLN A 759 7.76 27.46 0.12
CA GLN A 759 7.71 26.35 -0.84
C GLN A 759 8.75 25.24 -0.55
N GLU A 760 9.33 25.23 0.65
CA GLU A 760 10.38 24.28 0.97
C GLU A 760 9.81 22.94 1.44
N ALA A 761 10.41 21.84 0.97
CA ALA A 761 10.08 20.50 1.43
C ALA A 761 10.52 20.30 2.88
N ILE A 762 9.73 19.55 3.63
CA ILE A 762 10.04 19.16 5.01
C ILE A 762 10.39 17.68 5.00
N SER A 763 11.64 17.35 5.34
CA SER A 763 12.04 15.97 5.54
C SER A 763 12.21 15.65 7.02
N ALA A 764 11.87 14.42 7.41
CA ALA A 764 12.01 13.96 8.78
C ALA A 764 12.58 12.54 8.83
N THR A 765 13.51 12.34 9.75
CA THR A 765 14.14 11.06 10.05
C THR A 765 14.09 10.81 11.54
N LEU A 766 13.75 9.59 11.96
CA LEU A 766 13.73 9.21 13.36
C LEU A 766 15.16 9.22 13.94
N GLU A 767 15.34 9.74 15.13
CA GLU A 767 16.65 9.76 15.81
C GLU A 767 16.80 8.58 16.78
N ALA A 768 18.01 8.00 16.81
CA ALA A 768 18.37 7.02 17.83
C ALA A 768 18.54 7.72 19.20
N GLY A 769 18.09 7.08 20.27
CA GLY A 769 18.14 7.60 21.63
C GLY A 769 18.05 6.50 22.69
N GLU A 770 17.81 6.87 23.94
CA GLU A 770 17.68 5.89 25.02
C GLU A 770 16.55 4.89 24.79
N ASP A 771 15.44 5.36 24.23
CA ASP A 771 14.21 4.56 23.99
C ASP A 771 14.14 3.97 22.57
N ILE A 772 14.92 4.50 21.62
CA ILE A 772 14.86 4.18 20.20
C ILE A 772 16.23 3.67 19.74
N SER A 773 16.32 2.39 19.40
CA SER A 773 17.55 1.78 18.89
C SER A 773 17.83 2.20 17.44
N SER A 774 19.09 2.08 17.00
CA SER A 774 19.47 2.32 15.61
C SER A 774 18.72 1.41 14.63
N GLU A 775 18.42 0.17 15.02
CA GLU A 775 17.63 -0.76 14.22
C GLU A 775 16.20 -0.23 13.96
N VAL A 776 15.58 0.40 14.97
CA VAL A 776 14.25 1.04 14.82
C VAL A 776 14.32 2.24 13.88
N VAL A 777 15.42 3.00 13.92
CA VAL A 777 15.67 4.13 13.02
C VAL A 777 15.79 3.64 11.56
N ASP A 778 16.58 2.60 11.34
CA ASP A 778 16.75 1.99 10.02
C ASP A 778 15.41 1.45 9.49
N MET A 779 14.62 0.83 10.37
CA MET A 779 13.28 0.36 10.03
C MET A 779 12.28 1.49 9.70
N ALA A 780 12.39 2.66 10.34
CA ALA A 780 11.54 3.81 10.10
C ALA A 780 11.85 4.47 8.74
N GLY A 781 13.13 4.60 8.42
CA GLY A 781 13.59 5.33 7.26
C GLY A 781 13.36 6.84 7.36
N SER A 782 13.40 7.54 6.23
CA SER A 782 13.14 8.97 6.14
C SER A 782 11.90 9.27 5.30
N ARG A 783 11.21 10.38 5.60
CA ARG A 783 10.07 10.85 4.82
C ARG A 783 10.27 12.31 4.46
N ALA A 784 10.01 12.66 3.19
CA ALA A 784 9.96 14.05 2.76
C ALA A 784 8.56 14.37 2.26
N ILE A 785 8.02 15.51 2.73
CA ILE A 785 6.70 16.00 2.37
C ILE A 785 6.89 17.37 1.71
N PHE A 786 6.27 17.52 0.57
CA PHE A 786 6.35 18.73 -0.22
C PHE A 786 5.10 19.60 -0.01
N PRO A 787 5.23 20.92 0.03
CA PRO A 787 4.09 21.82 -0.04
C PRO A 787 3.35 21.56 -1.34
N GLY A 788 2.06 21.33 -1.26
CA GLY A 788 1.28 21.13 -2.46
C GLY A 788 0.76 22.45 -2.99
N PHE A 789 0.16 22.41 -4.16
CA PHE A 789 -0.56 23.55 -4.70
C PHE A 789 -1.78 23.86 -3.84
N PRO A 790 -2.11 25.14 -3.57
CA PRO A 790 -3.27 25.52 -2.75
C PRO A 790 -4.56 24.88 -3.27
N ALA A 791 -5.42 24.47 -2.34
CA ALA A 791 -6.66 23.76 -2.67
C ALA A 791 -7.61 24.61 -3.54
N GLU A 792 -7.51 25.92 -3.48
CA GLU A 792 -8.28 26.89 -4.29
C GLU A 792 -8.08 26.75 -5.81
N TYR A 793 -6.97 26.16 -6.23
CA TYR A 793 -6.72 25.89 -7.64
C TYR A 793 -7.27 24.54 -8.11
N ARG A 794 -8.00 23.85 -7.22
CA ARG A 794 -8.75 22.63 -7.53
C ARG A 794 -10.23 23.02 -7.68
N PHE A 795 -10.56 23.65 -8.80
CA PHE A 795 -11.92 24.16 -9.05
C PHE A 795 -12.94 23.03 -8.86
N SER A 796 -13.80 23.20 -7.87
CA SER A 796 -14.86 22.26 -7.53
C SER A 796 -16.23 22.92 -7.66
N GLU A 797 -17.29 22.12 -7.78
CA GLU A 797 -18.66 22.63 -7.71
C GLU A 797 -18.93 23.30 -6.33
N PRO A 798 -19.84 24.29 -6.26
CA PRO A 798 -20.19 24.93 -5.00
C PRO A 798 -20.65 23.92 -3.95
N ASN A 799 -20.19 24.10 -2.73
CA ASN A 799 -20.56 23.26 -1.59
C ASN A 799 -21.94 23.66 -1.02
N LEU A 800 -22.99 23.31 -1.77
CA LEU A 800 -24.37 23.61 -1.42
C LEU A 800 -24.80 22.95 -0.11
N GLU A 801 -24.22 21.80 0.23
CA GLU A 801 -24.53 21.09 1.46
C GLU A 801 -24.11 21.91 2.68
N LEU A 802 -22.85 22.37 2.73
CA LEU A 802 -22.35 23.24 3.81
C LEU A 802 -23.19 24.51 3.93
N LEU A 803 -23.41 25.23 2.81
CA LEU A 803 -24.14 26.48 2.81
C LEU A 803 -25.60 26.29 3.26
N SER A 804 -26.26 25.22 2.88
CA SER A 804 -27.64 24.90 3.29
C SER A 804 -27.74 24.53 4.77
N VAL A 805 -26.76 23.79 5.30
CA VAL A 805 -26.67 23.46 6.74
C VAL A 805 -26.50 24.74 7.57
N VAL A 806 -25.60 25.63 7.17
CA VAL A 806 -25.36 26.92 7.86
C VAL A 806 -26.59 27.79 7.85
N ALA A 807 -27.25 27.95 6.69
CA ALA A 807 -28.50 28.71 6.58
C ALA A 807 -29.58 28.15 7.49
N SER A 808 -29.90 26.87 7.36
CA SER A 808 -31.00 26.24 8.12
C SER A 808 -30.74 26.22 9.62
N SER A 809 -29.50 25.97 10.06
CA SER A 809 -29.14 25.94 11.50
C SER A 809 -29.19 27.31 12.16
N THR A 810 -28.96 28.41 11.43
CA THR A 810 -29.02 29.75 11.94
C THR A 810 -30.39 30.42 11.73
N GLY A 811 -31.33 29.75 11.05
CA GLY A 811 -32.65 30.28 10.72
C GLY A 811 -32.65 31.28 9.56
N GLY A 812 -31.60 31.23 8.71
CA GLY A 812 -31.54 31.90 7.42
C GLY A 812 -32.07 31.03 6.30
N GLU A 813 -31.92 31.48 5.07
CA GLU A 813 -32.31 30.75 3.86
C GLU A 813 -31.24 30.88 2.78
N LEU A 814 -30.96 29.79 2.03
CA LEU A 814 -30.02 29.74 0.92
C LEU A 814 -30.60 30.51 -0.28
N GLY A 815 -29.87 31.47 -0.83
CA GLY A 815 -30.33 32.28 -1.95
C GLY A 815 -31.52 33.19 -1.66
N ALA A 816 -31.67 33.63 -0.44
CA ALA A 816 -32.79 34.47 0.02
C ALA A 816 -32.90 35.79 -0.77
N ARG A 817 -34.10 36.27 -0.99
CA ARG A 817 -34.34 37.58 -1.59
C ARG A 817 -34.09 38.71 -0.59
N ALA A 818 -33.77 39.90 -1.08
CA ALA A 818 -33.53 41.05 -0.24
C ALA A 818 -34.70 41.32 0.74
N GLU A 819 -35.97 41.20 0.30
CA GLU A 819 -37.14 41.37 1.15
C GLU A 819 -37.18 40.39 2.32
N GLU A 820 -36.70 39.16 2.15
CA GLU A 820 -36.67 38.14 3.20
C GLU A 820 -35.57 38.41 4.21
N ILE A 821 -34.43 38.94 3.78
CA ILE A 821 -33.30 39.33 4.64
C ILE A 821 -33.62 40.54 5.47
N PHE A 822 -34.27 41.57 4.89
CA PHE A 822 -34.49 42.85 5.53
C PHE A 822 -35.89 43.01 6.17
N THR A 823 -36.78 42.01 6.04
CA THR A 823 -38.05 42.03 6.76
C THR A 823 -37.89 41.38 8.14
N PRO A 824 -38.17 42.06 9.23
CA PRO A 824 -38.10 41.44 10.55
C PRO A 824 -39.18 40.37 10.70
N SER A 825 -38.90 39.12 10.54
CA SER A 825 -39.84 38.01 10.71
C SER A 825 -40.03 37.59 12.17
N GLY A 826 -40.48 38.54 13.01
CA GLY A 826 -40.69 38.31 14.44
C GLY A 826 -39.47 38.50 15.34
N ASP A 827 -38.30 38.76 14.77
CA ASP A 827 -37.08 39.00 15.54
C ASP A 827 -37.08 40.40 16.10
N THR A 828 -36.77 40.54 17.39
CA THR A 828 -36.62 41.83 18.06
C THR A 828 -35.34 41.84 18.88
N ALA A 829 -34.50 42.82 18.63
CA ALA A 829 -33.35 43.09 19.47
C ALA A 829 -33.79 43.95 20.66
N GLN A 830 -33.10 43.91 21.74
CA GLN A 830 -33.38 44.73 22.91
C GLN A 830 -32.46 45.95 22.95
N LYS A 831 -33.00 47.13 22.62
CA LYS A 831 -32.24 48.38 22.75
C LYS A 831 -32.31 48.85 24.18
N ARG A 832 -31.20 49.29 24.73
CA ARG A 832 -31.04 49.78 26.10
C ARG A 832 -30.99 51.31 26.10
N PHE A 833 -31.94 51.95 26.80
CA PHE A 833 -31.86 53.36 27.02
C PHE A 833 -31.55 53.65 28.49
N ALA A 834 -30.34 54.15 28.76
CA ALA A 834 -29.89 54.48 30.10
C ALA A 834 -30.50 55.84 30.55
N LEU A 835 -31.29 55.86 31.67
CA LEU A 835 -31.87 57.02 32.14
C LEU A 835 -30.93 57.87 33.01
N TRP A 836 -29.81 57.40 33.44
CA TRP A 836 -28.90 58.11 34.33
C TRP A 836 -28.44 59.51 33.85
N PRO A 837 -28.19 59.77 32.53
CA PRO A 837 -27.80 61.10 32.08
C PRO A 837 -28.91 62.13 32.27
N VAL A 838 -30.18 61.73 32.03
CA VAL A 838 -31.35 62.56 32.20
C VAL A 838 -31.55 62.88 33.69
N LEU A 839 -31.39 61.88 34.55
CA LEU A 839 -31.49 62.02 36.01
C LEU A 839 -30.36 62.91 36.57
N MET A 840 -29.14 62.72 36.06
CA MET A 840 -28.03 63.61 36.48
C MET A 840 -28.18 65.02 35.96
N THR A 841 -28.74 65.24 34.79
CA THR A 841 -29.11 66.62 34.31
C THR A 841 -30.18 67.22 35.16
N LEU A 842 -31.20 66.42 35.52
CA LEU A 842 -32.28 66.94 36.48
C LEU A 842 -31.68 67.27 37.83
N ALA A 843 -30.76 66.45 38.36
CA ALA A 843 -30.06 66.76 39.62
C ALA A 843 -29.28 68.08 39.55
N LEU A 844 -28.55 68.29 38.44
CA LEU A 844 -27.78 69.51 38.23
C LEU A 844 -28.66 70.73 38.10
N ILE A 845 -29.77 70.64 37.34
CA ILE A 845 -30.74 71.75 37.23
C ILE A 845 -31.34 72.05 38.59
N SER A 846 -31.83 71.07 39.35
CA SER A 846 -32.38 71.22 40.67
C SER A 846 -31.38 71.84 41.66
N PHE A 847 -30.11 71.42 41.59
CA PHE A 847 -29.05 72.01 42.42
C PHE A 847 -28.76 73.45 42.07
N LEU A 848 -28.71 73.82 40.78
CA LEU A 848 -28.55 75.22 40.33
C LEU A 848 -29.74 76.08 40.77
N LEU A 849 -30.96 75.54 40.75
CA LEU A 849 -32.16 76.24 41.26
C LEU A 849 -32.05 76.41 42.76
N ASP A 850 -31.58 75.45 43.56
CA ASP A 850 -31.30 75.63 44.99
C ASP A 850 -30.37 76.83 45.23
N ILE A 851 -29.25 76.88 44.47
CA ILE A 851 -28.32 78.00 44.56
C ILE A 851 -28.96 79.34 44.18
N PHE A 852 -29.68 79.32 43.03
CA PHE A 852 -30.34 80.55 42.55
C PHE A 852 -31.36 81.14 43.59
N VAL A 853 -32.28 80.29 44.09
CA VAL A 853 -33.27 80.66 45.09
C VAL A 853 -32.60 81.13 46.36
N ARG A 854 -31.51 80.52 46.77
CA ARG A 854 -30.75 80.97 47.93
C ARG A 854 -30.11 82.32 47.71
N ARG A 855 -29.57 82.58 46.57
CA ARG A 855 -28.85 83.80 46.21
C ARG A 855 -29.81 84.99 45.94
N SER A 856 -30.96 84.76 45.28
CA SER A 856 -31.98 85.72 44.97
C SER A 856 -32.69 86.16 46.26
N SER A 857 -32.98 85.22 47.18
CA SER A 857 -33.60 85.62 48.50
C SER A 857 -32.67 86.44 49.38
N PHE A 858 -31.32 86.30 49.20
CA PHE A 858 -30.34 87.13 49.90
C PHE A 858 -30.22 88.55 49.29
N ALA A 859 -30.33 88.63 47.94
CA ALA A 859 -30.33 89.93 47.24
C ALA A 859 -31.59 90.75 47.53
N TRP A 860 -32.74 90.12 47.57
CA TRP A 860 -34.00 90.79 47.81
C TRP A 860 -34.11 91.31 49.28
N LYS A 861 -33.54 90.66 50.26
CA LYS A 861 -33.40 91.20 51.61
C LYS A 861 -32.46 92.40 51.72
N ARG A 862 -31.47 92.53 50.84
CA ARG A 862 -30.60 93.74 50.78
C ARG A 862 -31.24 94.95 50.10
N LEU A 863 -32.27 94.76 49.28
CA LEU A 863 -33.03 95.86 48.63
C LEU A 863 -34.20 96.33 49.42
N SER A 864 -34.60 95.63 50.51
CA SER A 864 -35.72 96.00 51.38
C SER A 864 -35.33 96.48 52.81
N SER A 865 -34.01 96.62 53.05
CA SER A 865 -33.40 97.25 54.19
C SER A 865 -32.72 98.55 53.72
#